data_5542cb0fec522512a362bc6c75eb6fdc
#
_entry.id   5542cb0fec522512a362bc6c75eb6fdc
#
_cell.length_a   1.000
_cell.length_b   1.000
_cell.length_c   1.000
_cell.angle_alpha   90.00
_cell.angle_beta   90.00
_cell.angle_gamma   90.00
#
_symmetry.space_group_name_H-M   'P 1'
#
loop_
_entity.id
_entity.type
_entity.pdbx_description
1 polymer ?
#
loop_
_entity_poly.entity_id
_entity_poly.type
_entity_poly.pdbx_seq_one_letter_code
_entity_poly.pdbx_strand_id
1 'polypeptide(L)'
;MLAPVAVAAEEKGQLELPSQSITATASEETADGPITGYVAKRSTTGAKTDTPITEIPQSISVISADRMRDQGALTVQDALRYVSGVRAETFGLDSRGDWSKVRGSSPALFLDGLQQSFGTYTNVRTDPFTLERLEVLKGPASMLYGQSPVGGLINQVSKRPKTEQHTELQLQYGNYNRKQVAVDTTGPLNPQGTLLYRLVAIQRDSDTQVDHVKDNRQVLMPSLTWRPNDDIDWTILANIQRDDSGSTTQFFPHTGTVWNAPYGRIHSNRFASEPGFDEYDSDQTALTSQFSWHLNDTWTLRQNLRWQKSKVSYQSIYSAFAKKPLFKPDNQTLDRVYYVSKPEVKVWVADQNAEARFDTGPLQHTLLLGGDYQHAVINQDSASGPATPLNVYDPVYGTFDPSVIRLTASPEQRVMQQGLYAQDQIKYEQWLLTLGLRKDWAASQAQGSARQKDDKVTGRAGLTYLFDNGIAPYLSYSESFQPQVGLNRRTLEPYVPLKGKQWELGVKYQPVGSNSLYTAAVYDIREQNRRMPDPLDAMNTLQSGETRARGLELEALVAVTPDWDLIGTYSYTDTTVIKGSPAEQGKRLASVPENMASVWSQHRFSIGDISGFSVGAGVRYVGTSWDGADRLKTPSTTLVDAMLGYRYQNWNLTLNATNLEDKTYYTTCLARGDCFIGNRRTLVGTLAYNF
;
A
#
# COMPACT_ATOMS: atom_id res chain seq x y z
N MET A 1 26.46 -93.92 -8.64
CA MET A 1 25.71 -93.01 -9.52
C MET A 1 24.99 -92.02 -8.58
N LEU A 2 25.52 -90.83 -8.44
CA LEU A 2 24.97 -89.75 -7.62
C LEU A 2 24.37 -88.78 -8.55
N ALA A 3 23.06 -88.47 -8.41
CA ALA A 3 22.37 -87.43 -9.11
C ALA A 3 22.46 -86.08 -8.34
N PRO A 4 22.61 -84.94 -9.01
CA PRO A 4 22.67 -83.67 -8.32
C PRO A 4 21.27 -83.12 -7.98
N VAL A 5 21.14 -82.63 -6.78
CA VAL A 5 19.96 -81.90 -6.31
C VAL A 5 20.03 -80.45 -6.84
N ALA A 6 19.03 -80.04 -7.61
CA ALA A 6 18.87 -78.66 -8.02
C ALA A 6 18.20 -77.81 -6.91
N VAL A 7 18.88 -76.76 -6.49
CA VAL A 7 18.34 -75.76 -5.57
C VAL A 7 17.61 -74.70 -6.41
N ALA A 8 16.30 -74.61 -6.23
CA ALA A 8 15.48 -73.55 -6.81
C ALA A 8 15.74 -72.24 -6.03
N ALA A 9 16.15 -71.19 -6.77
CA ALA A 9 16.22 -69.82 -6.25
C ALA A 9 14.81 -69.21 -6.25
N GLU A 10 14.37 -68.78 -5.06
CA GLU A 10 13.14 -67.94 -4.94
C GLU A 10 13.40 -66.56 -5.53
N GLU A 11 12.74 -66.22 -6.62
CA GLU A 11 12.57 -64.86 -7.10
C GLU A 11 11.76 -64.06 -6.09
N LYS A 12 12.37 -63.09 -5.41
CA LYS A 12 11.66 -62.03 -4.67
C LYS A 12 10.98 -61.12 -5.69
N GLY A 13 9.69 -61.30 -5.91
CA GLY A 13 8.87 -60.35 -6.65
C GLY A 13 8.89 -58.98 -5.95
N GLN A 14 9.52 -58.01 -6.57
CA GLN A 14 9.31 -56.60 -6.25
C GLN A 14 7.88 -56.26 -6.61
N LEU A 15 7.03 -55.96 -5.61
CA LEU A 15 5.75 -55.30 -5.77
C LEU A 15 6.03 -53.86 -6.21
N GLU A 16 5.98 -53.57 -7.50
CA GLU A 16 5.86 -52.22 -8.00
C GLU A 16 4.45 -51.71 -7.68
N LEU A 17 4.37 -50.84 -6.66
CA LEU A 17 3.16 -50.05 -6.42
C LEU A 17 2.97 -49.08 -7.61
N PRO A 18 1.79 -48.99 -8.20
CA PRO A 18 1.56 -48.01 -9.25
C PRO A 18 1.79 -46.62 -8.67
N SER A 19 2.65 -45.85 -9.34
CA SER A 19 2.86 -44.44 -9.04
C SER A 19 1.52 -43.72 -9.23
N GLN A 20 0.83 -43.44 -8.12
CA GLN A 20 -0.26 -42.48 -8.16
C GLN A 20 0.37 -41.11 -8.42
N SER A 21 0.33 -40.64 -9.65
CA SER A 21 0.50 -39.24 -9.94
C SER A 21 -0.72 -38.53 -9.34
N ILE A 22 -0.55 -37.95 -8.16
CA ILE A 22 -1.49 -36.95 -7.65
C ILE A 22 -1.30 -35.73 -8.55
N THR A 23 -2.08 -35.66 -9.62
CA THR A 23 -2.30 -34.43 -10.36
C THR A 23 -3.19 -33.59 -9.43
N ALA A 24 -2.58 -32.84 -8.53
CA ALA A 24 -3.25 -31.71 -7.90
C ALA A 24 -3.64 -30.79 -9.06
N THR A 25 -4.92 -30.75 -9.39
CA THR A 25 -5.50 -29.70 -10.21
C THR A 25 -5.21 -28.42 -9.43
N ALA A 26 -4.16 -27.68 -9.82
CA ALA A 26 -3.91 -26.35 -9.28
C ALA A 26 -5.20 -25.57 -9.53
N SER A 27 -5.86 -25.12 -8.46
CA SER A 27 -7.03 -24.27 -8.58
C SER A 27 -6.62 -23.06 -9.41
N GLU A 28 -7.41 -22.75 -10.44
CA GLU A 28 -7.12 -21.64 -11.33
C GLU A 28 -7.05 -20.35 -10.50
N GLU A 29 -5.97 -19.55 -10.68
CA GLU A 29 -5.76 -18.30 -9.95
C GLU A 29 -6.93 -17.35 -10.21
N THR A 30 -7.57 -16.88 -9.15
CA THR A 30 -8.60 -15.84 -9.21
C THR A 30 -8.00 -14.46 -9.00
N ALA A 31 -8.63 -13.44 -9.59
CA ALA A 31 -8.10 -12.07 -9.58
C ALA A 31 -8.05 -11.39 -8.19
N ASP A 32 -8.63 -11.99 -7.17
CA ASP A 32 -8.66 -11.52 -5.78
C ASP A 32 -8.27 -12.62 -4.76
N GLY A 33 -7.86 -13.79 -5.27
CA GLY A 33 -7.43 -14.94 -4.47
C GLY A 33 -5.95 -14.92 -4.13
N PRO A 34 -5.47 -15.99 -3.46
CA PRO A 34 -4.06 -16.15 -3.15
C PRO A 34 -3.22 -16.36 -4.41
N ILE A 35 -1.96 -15.97 -4.33
CA ILE A 35 -0.96 -16.14 -5.37
C ILE A 35 0.13 -17.05 -4.80
N THR A 36 0.49 -18.10 -5.54
CA THR A 36 1.65 -18.92 -5.20
C THR A 36 2.91 -18.32 -5.85
N GLY A 37 3.92 -18.03 -5.04
CA GLY A 37 5.15 -17.38 -5.48
C GLY A 37 4.97 -15.87 -5.69
N TYR A 38 5.67 -15.29 -6.67
CA TYR A 38 5.81 -13.84 -6.80
C TYR A 38 5.01 -13.22 -7.95
N VAL A 39 4.53 -14.02 -8.89
CA VAL A 39 3.91 -13.54 -10.14
C VAL A 39 2.41 -13.80 -10.14
N ALA A 40 1.65 -12.72 -10.15
CA ALA A 40 0.21 -12.76 -10.39
C ALA A 40 -0.10 -12.82 -11.88
N LYS A 41 -1.14 -13.55 -12.24
CA LYS A 41 -1.64 -13.64 -13.61
C LYS A 41 -2.86 -12.78 -13.86
N ARG A 42 -3.63 -12.47 -12.81
CA ARG A 42 -4.92 -11.80 -12.88
C ARG A 42 -5.07 -10.74 -11.78
N SER A 43 -5.93 -9.73 -12.02
CA SER A 43 -6.27 -8.69 -11.05
C SER A 43 -7.66 -8.12 -11.32
N THR A 44 -8.40 -7.78 -10.27
CA THR A 44 -9.63 -6.99 -10.36
C THR A 44 -9.35 -5.48 -10.28
N THR A 45 -8.22 -5.06 -9.72
CA THR A 45 -7.95 -3.62 -9.44
C THR A 45 -7.85 -2.79 -10.71
N GLY A 46 -7.35 -3.36 -11.80
CA GLY A 46 -7.21 -2.62 -13.06
C GLY A 46 -8.47 -2.47 -13.89
N ALA A 47 -9.52 -3.27 -13.61
CA ALA A 47 -10.73 -3.31 -14.44
C ALA A 47 -12.05 -3.49 -13.65
N LYS A 48 -12.01 -3.81 -12.35
CA LYS A 48 -13.14 -4.28 -11.52
C LYS A 48 -13.80 -5.58 -12.03
N THR A 49 -13.21 -6.20 -13.01
CA THR A 49 -13.55 -7.55 -13.54
C THR A 49 -12.37 -8.47 -13.33
N ASP A 50 -12.58 -9.77 -13.30
CA ASP A 50 -11.49 -10.75 -13.27
C ASP A 50 -10.76 -10.74 -14.61
N THR A 51 -9.62 -10.03 -14.67
CA THR A 51 -8.93 -9.70 -15.92
C THR A 51 -7.46 -10.14 -15.86
N PRO A 52 -6.94 -10.83 -16.89
CA PRO A 52 -5.52 -11.11 -17.02
C PRO A 52 -4.67 -9.83 -16.97
N ILE A 53 -3.54 -9.86 -16.29
CA ILE A 53 -2.68 -8.66 -16.14
C ILE A 53 -2.23 -8.12 -17.51
N THR A 54 -1.99 -8.99 -18.48
CA THR A 54 -1.62 -8.61 -19.86
C THR A 54 -2.74 -7.89 -20.61
N GLU A 55 -3.99 -8.06 -20.21
CA GLU A 55 -5.16 -7.43 -20.82
C GLU A 55 -5.54 -6.08 -20.19
N ILE A 56 -4.90 -5.69 -19.08
CA ILE A 56 -5.14 -4.40 -18.43
C ILE A 56 -4.30 -3.32 -19.10
N PRO A 57 -4.88 -2.32 -19.79
CA PRO A 57 -4.13 -1.27 -20.50
C PRO A 57 -3.64 -0.16 -19.57
N GLN A 58 -3.00 -0.52 -18.46
CA GLN A 58 -2.45 0.39 -17.46
C GLN A 58 -1.40 -0.37 -16.64
N SER A 59 -0.37 0.34 -16.18
CA SER A 59 0.63 -0.25 -15.29
C SER A 59 0.02 -0.66 -13.97
N ILE A 60 0.21 -1.92 -13.61
CA ILE A 60 -0.20 -2.50 -12.34
C ILE A 60 0.91 -3.41 -11.81
N SER A 61 1.21 -3.32 -10.53
CA SER A 61 2.12 -4.23 -9.83
C SER A 61 1.36 -4.96 -8.73
N VAL A 62 1.53 -6.26 -8.65
CA VAL A 62 0.91 -7.13 -7.64
C VAL A 62 1.99 -7.73 -6.75
N ILE A 63 1.80 -7.64 -5.45
CA ILE A 63 2.71 -8.14 -4.42
C ILE A 63 1.98 -9.24 -3.64
N SER A 64 2.43 -10.48 -3.77
CA SER A 64 1.84 -11.64 -3.10
C SER A 64 2.18 -11.67 -1.60
N ALA A 65 1.42 -12.44 -0.82
CA ALA A 65 1.73 -12.72 0.58
C ALA A 65 3.12 -13.39 0.75
N ASP A 66 3.48 -14.30 -0.17
CA ASP A 66 4.80 -14.93 -0.19
C ASP A 66 5.91 -13.90 -0.33
N ARG A 67 5.77 -12.98 -1.29
CA ARG A 67 6.73 -11.89 -1.51
C ARG A 67 6.84 -10.97 -0.28
N MET A 68 5.72 -10.60 0.34
CA MET A 68 5.72 -9.78 1.56
C MET A 68 6.46 -10.45 2.71
N ARG A 69 6.22 -11.76 2.91
CA ARG A 69 6.88 -12.56 3.94
C ARG A 69 8.38 -12.69 3.69
N ASP A 70 8.79 -13.06 2.49
CA ASP A 70 10.18 -13.32 2.14
C ASP A 70 11.03 -12.04 2.17
N GLN A 71 10.45 -10.89 1.81
CA GLN A 71 11.07 -9.57 1.89
C GLN A 71 11.00 -8.94 3.29
N GLY A 72 10.39 -9.63 4.28
CA GLY A 72 10.30 -9.17 5.67
C GLY A 72 9.47 -7.89 5.83
N ALA A 73 8.38 -7.76 5.08
CA ALA A 73 7.49 -6.60 5.18
C ALA A 73 6.70 -6.62 6.50
N LEU A 74 6.90 -5.62 7.34
CA LEU A 74 6.20 -5.42 8.62
C LEU A 74 5.05 -4.42 8.50
N THR A 75 5.03 -3.61 7.44
CA THR A 75 4.03 -2.60 7.11
C THR A 75 3.69 -2.66 5.62
N VAL A 76 2.57 -2.03 5.22
CA VAL A 76 2.21 -1.93 3.80
C VAL A 76 3.27 -1.17 3.00
N GLN A 77 3.84 -0.10 3.57
CA GLN A 77 4.91 0.63 2.88
C GLN A 77 6.18 -0.21 2.69
N ASP A 78 6.48 -1.16 3.60
CA ASP A 78 7.62 -2.06 3.46
C ASP A 78 7.46 -3.00 2.26
N ALA A 79 6.22 -3.50 2.05
CA ALA A 79 5.89 -4.38 0.93
C ALA A 79 6.09 -3.71 -0.45
N LEU A 80 6.12 -2.37 -0.49
CA LEU A 80 6.30 -1.58 -1.70
C LEU A 80 7.76 -1.29 -2.08
N ARG A 81 8.74 -1.73 -1.27
CA ARG A 81 10.18 -1.38 -1.43
C ARG A 81 10.78 -1.83 -2.78
N TYR A 82 10.26 -2.90 -3.36
CA TYR A 82 10.74 -3.50 -4.61
C TYR A 82 9.73 -3.36 -5.75
N VAL A 83 8.99 -2.24 -5.80
CA VAL A 83 7.97 -1.96 -6.82
C VAL A 83 8.41 -0.78 -7.67
N SER A 84 8.37 -0.91 -8.99
CA SER A 84 8.76 0.17 -9.91
C SER A 84 7.81 1.36 -9.82
N GLY A 85 8.33 2.60 -9.97
CA GLY A 85 7.54 3.83 -9.92
C GLY A 85 6.96 4.19 -8.55
N VAL A 86 7.30 3.42 -7.50
CA VAL A 86 6.82 3.63 -6.13
C VAL A 86 7.96 4.05 -5.21
N ARG A 87 7.87 5.26 -4.67
CA ARG A 87 8.71 5.69 -3.56
C ARG A 87 8.06 5.23 -2.26
N ALA A 88 8.45 4.05 -1.79
CA ALA A 88 8.07 3.55 -0.48
C ALA A 88 8.71 4.39 0.64
N GLU A 89 8.16 4.35 1.84
CA GLU A 89 8.75 4.95 3.05
C GLU A 89 9.15 6.42 2.86
N THR A 90 8.30 7.23 2.20
CA THR A 90 8.62 8.63 1.87
C THR A 90 9.06 9.44 3.09
N PHE A 91 8.50 9.16 4.25
CA PHE A 91 8.81 9.83 5.53
C PHE A 91 9.46 8.88 6.56
N GLY A 92 10.11 7.80 6.10
CA GLY A 92 10.74 6.81 6.96
C GLY A 92 9.72 5.97 7.75
N LEU A 93 10.11 5.55 8.95
CA LEU A 93 9.18 4.91 9.88
C LEU A 93 8.19 5.95 10.41
N ASP A 94 6.92 5.75 10.12
CA ASP A 94 5.85 6.62 10.62
C ASP A 94 4.69 5.78 11.16
N SER A 95 4.50 5.78 12.47
CA SER A 95 3.42 5.08 13.16
C SER A 95 2.03 5.62 12.80
N ARG A 96 1.93 6.82 12.25
CA ARG A 96 0.67 7.50 11.91
C ARG A 96 0.10 7.07 10.55
N GLY A 97 0.86 6.36 9.70
CA GLY A 97 0.38 5.90 8.40
C GLY A 97 1.47 5.32 7.52
N ASP A 98 1.06 4.63 6.45
CA ASP A 98 1.93 4.12 5.40
C ASP A 98 2.04 5.16 4.27
N TRP A 99 3.18 5.87 4.24
CA TRP A 99 3.40 6.99 3.33
C TRP A 99 4.23 6.57 2.13
N SER A 100 3.60 6.58 0.97
CA SER A 100 4.28 6.31 -0.30
C SER A 100 3.94 7.36 -1.34
N LYS A 101 4.72 7.40 -2.42
CA LYS A 101 4.41 8.15 -3.63
C LYS A 101 4.48 7.24 -4.84
N VAL A 102 3.50 7.36 -5.72
CA VAL A 102 3.46 6.69 -7.02
C VAL A 102 3.55 7.77 -8.08
N ARG A 103 4.57 7.69 -8.96
CA ARG A 103 4.81 8.69 -10.01
C ARG A 103 4.87 10.14 -9.50
N GLY A 104 5.38 10.32 -8.26
CA GLY A 104 5.52 11.64 -7.62
C GLY A 104 4.29 12.14 -6.86
N SER A 105 3.15 11.45 -6.89
CA SER A 105 1.92 11.79 -6.16
C SER A 105 1.61 10.75 -5.08
N SER A 106 0.92 11.18 -4.00
CA SER A 106 0.44 10.25 -2.98
C SER A 106 -0.73 9.43 -3.52
N PRO A 107 -0.70 8.09 -3.46
CA PRO A 107 -1.80 7.25 -3.92
C PRO A 107 -2.98 7.28 -2.93
N ALA A 108 -4.17 6.92 -3.40
CA ALA A 108 -5.30 6.61 -2.53
C ALA A 108 -5.15 5.19 -1.97
N LEU A 109 -5.57 4.98 -0.71
CA LEU A 109 -5.56 3.67 -0.07
C LEU A 109 -6.94 3.04 -0.14
N PHE A 110 -6.99 1.83 -0.67
CA PHE A 110 -8.17 0.99 -0.78
C PHE A 110 -7.95 -0.32 -0.02
N LEU A 111 -9.02 -0.90 0.47
CA LEU A 111 -9.06 -2.25 1.03
C LEU A 111 -10.23 -2.97 0.39
N ASP A 112 -9.97 -4.11 -0.25
CA ASP A 112 -10.97 -4.90 -0.98
C ASP A 112 -11.78 -4.09 -2.01
N GLY A 113 -11.10 -3.17 -2.72
CA GLY A 113 -11.72 -2.32 -3.75
C GLY A 113 -12.54 -1.15 -3.22
N LEU A 114 -12.65 -0.95 -1.90
CA LEU A 114 -13.33 0.17 -1.26
C LEU A 114 -12.33 1.13 -0.62
N GLN A 115 -12.57 2.44 -0.73
CA GLN A 115 -11.69 3.45 -0.13
C GLN A 115 -11.60 3.25 1.38
N GLN A 116 -10.36 3.29 1.92
CA GLN A 116 -10.09 3.01 3.33
C GLN A 116 -9.93 4.28 4.17
N SER A 117 -9.26 5.31 3.63
CA SER A 117 -8.85 6.48 4.42
C SER A 117 -9.72 7.69 4.14
N PHE A 118 -10.20 8.34 5.21
CA PHE A 118 -10.98 9.57 5.20
C PHE A 118 -10.49 10.51 6.31
N GLY A 119 -10.17 11.76 5.97
CA GLY A 119 -9.67 12.74 6.93
C GLY A 119 -8.15 12.67 7.13
N THR A 120 -7.66 13.44 8.11
CA THR A 120 -6.23 13.56 8.45
C THR A 120 -5.98 12.94 9.82
N TYR A 121 -4.93 12.13 9.95
CA TYR A 121 -4.60 11.37 11.17
C TYR A 121 -5.75 10.50 11.69
N THR A 122 -6.51 9.92 10.77
CA THR A 122 -7.61 8.99 11.05
C THR A 122 -7.28 7.57 10.62
N ASN A 123 -6.04 7.37 10.14
CA ASN A 123 -5.63 6.14 9.51
C ASN A 123 -5.27 5.08 10.54
N VAL A 124 -5.74 3.88 10.28
CA VAL A 124 -5.27 2.65 10.91
C VAL A 124 -4.41 1.94 9.87
N ARG A 125 -3.20 1.57 10.25
CA ARG A 125 -2.28 0.86 9.35
C ARG A 125 -2.68 -0.61 9.28
N THR A 126 -2.93 -1.12 8.07
CA THR A 126 -3.19 -2.54 7.86
C THR A 126 -1.93 -3.35 8.12
N ASP A 127 -2.07 -4.49 8.78
CA ASP A 127 -0.95 -5.42 8.98
C ASP A 127 -0.83 -6.35 7.75
N PRO A 128 0.36 -6.51 7.13
CA PRO A 128 0.54 -7.37 5.96
C PRO A 128 0.13 -8.83 6.20
N PHE A 129 0.21 -9.33 7.44
CA PHE A 129 -0.24 -10.69 7.77
C PHE A 129 -1.74 -10.90 7.53
N THR A 130 -2.54 -9.84 7.49
CA THR A 130 -3.99 -9.92 7.23
C THR A 130 -4.34 -9.95 5.74
N LEU A 131 -3.35 -9.82 4.85
CA LEU A 131 -3.54 -9.64 3.42
C LEU A 131 -3.16 -10.89 2.62
N GLU A 132 -3.93 -11.18 1.57
CA GLU A 132 -3.55 -12.14 0.52
C GLU A 132 -2.56 -11.50 -0.45
N ARG A 133 -2.75 -10.21 -0.78
CA ARG A 133 -1.90 -9.46 -1.70
C ARG A 133 -2.11 -7.96 -1.62
N LEU A 134 -1.15 -7.21 -2.16
CA LEU A 134 -1.24 -5.78 -2.42
C LEU A 134 -1.21 -5.53 -3.93
N GLU A 135 -1.97 -4.56 -4.40
CA GLU A 135 -2.01 -4.19 -5.81
C GLU A 135 -1.82 -2.69 -5.95
N VAL A 136 -0.88 -2.27 -6.81
CA VAL A 136 -0.60 -0.87 -7.08
C VAL A 136 -1.02 -0.55 -8.50
N LEU A 137 -2.14 0.14 -8.67
CA LEU A 137 -2.58 0.68 -9.97
C LEU A 137 -1.97 2.07 -10.14
N LYS A 138 -1.08 2.22 -11.11
CA LYS A 138 -0.26 3.41 -11.30
C LYS A 138 -0.92 4.40 -12.27
N GLY A 139 -1.02 5.67 -11.87
CA GLY A 139 -1.69 6.71 -12.65
C GLY A 139 -3.18 6.85 -12.35
N PRO A 140 -3.87 7.81 -13.01
CA PRO A 140 -5.26 8.14 -12.76
C PRO A 140 -6.20 6.93 -12.81
N ALA A 141 -7.10 6.80 -11.82
CA ALA A 141 -8.02 5.68 -11.69
C ALA A 141 -9.47 6.11 -11.39
N SER A 142 -9.81 7.39 -11.57
CA SER A 142 -11.13 7.91 -11.15
C SER A 142 -12.30 7.28 -11.90
N MET A 143 -12.11 6.88 -13.14
CA MET A 143 -13.15 6.19 -13.90
C MET A 143 -13.64 4.90 -13.20
N LEU A 144 -12.75 4.17 -12.50
CA LEU A 144 -13.11 2.96 -11.77
C LEU A 144 -13.49 3.24 -10.30
N TYR A 145 -12.80 4.19 -9.66
CA TYR A 145 -12.78 4.33 -8.20
C TYR A 145 -13.29 5.68 -7.68
N GLY A 146 -13.76 6.57 -8.57
CA GLY A 146 -14.23 7.90 -8.18
C GLY A 146 -13.10 8.83 -7.78
N GLN A 147 -13.15 9.37 -6.57
CA GLN A 147 -12.11 10.28 -6.11
C GLN A 147 -10.76 9.58 -6.02
N SER A 148 -9.84 9.92 -6.91
CA SER A 148 -8.51 9.36 -6.95
C SER A 148 -7.48 10.43 -7.34
N PRO A 149 -6.31 10.48 -6.67
CA PRO A 149 -5.19 11.32 -7.08
C PRO A 149 -4.56 10.83 -8.39
N VAL A 150 -3.74 11.67 -9.00
CA VAL A 150 -3.05 11.36 -10.26
C VAL A 150 -2.02 10.22 -10.14
N GLY A 151 -1.52 9.93 -8.94
CA GLY A 151 -0.60 8.82 -8.71
C GLY A 151 -1.26 7.44 -8.79
N GLY A 152 -2.59 7.38 -8.66
CA GLY A 152 -3.33 6.12 -8.64
C GLY A 152 -3.67 5.65 -7.23
N LEU A 153 -3.71 4.34 -7.04
CA LEU A 153 -4.14 3.74 -5.78
C LEU A 153 -3.31 2.50 -5.40
N ILE A 154 -3.36 2.19 -4.11
CA ILE A 154 -2.89 0.93 -3.53
C ILE A 154 -4.11 0.22 -3.00
N ASN A 155 -4.45 -0.93 -3.59
CA ASN A 155 -5.53 -1.80 -3.14
C ASN A 155 -4.94 -2.95 -2.32
N GLN A 156 -5.43 -3.10 -1.11
CA GLN A 156 -5.09 -4.15 -0.18
C GLN A 156 -6.19 -5.21 -0.27
N VAL A 157 -5.83 -6.47 -0.45
CA VAL A 157 -6.79 -7.57 -0.57
C VAL A 157 -6.72 -8.43 0.68
N SER A 158 -7.81 -8.46 1.44
CA SER A 158 -7.92 -9.20 2.69
C SER A 158 -7.90 -10.70 2.49
N LYS A 159 -7.32 -11.42 3.44
CA LYS A 159 -7.45 -12.87 3.55
C LYS A 159 -8.92 -13.27 3.74
N ARG A 160 -9.41 -14.23 2.93
CA ARG A 160 -10.80 -14.72 2.91
C ARG A 160 -10.87 -16.23 3.20
N PRO A 161 -12.03 -16.75 3.65
CA PRO A 161 -12.24 -18.19 3.86
C PRO A 161 -11.87 -19.03 2.63
N LYS A 162 -11.24 -20.18 2.86
CA LYS A 162 -10.82 -21.15 1.83
C LYS A 162 -11.55 -22.47 2.03
N THR A 163 -11.69 -23.23 0.94
CA THR A 163 -12.26 -24.58 0.97
C THR A 163 -11.32 -25.60 1.59
N GLU A 164 -10.01 -25.37 1.47
CA GLU A 164 -9.00 -26.23 2.07
C GLU A 164 -8.78 -25.81 3.52
N GLN A 165 -8.74 -26.81 4.41
CA GLN A 165 -8.41 -26.56 5.81
C GLN A 165 -6.92 -26.21 5.93
N HIS A 166 -6.63 -25.11 6.57
CA HIS A 166 -5.28 -24.66 6.84
C HIS A 166 -5.24 -23.88 8.15
N THR A 167 -4.21 -24.12 8.94
CA THR A 167 -3.95 -23.33 10.15
C THR A 167 -2.45 -23.02 10.22
N GLU A 168 -2.11 -21.75 10.33
CA GLU A 168 -0.75 -21.26 10.58
C GLU A 168 -0.70 -20.60 11.96
N LEU A 169 0.23 -21.02 12.80
CA LEU A 169 0.64 -20.33 14.01
C LEU A 169 2.01 -19.71 13.77
N GLN A 170 2.14 -18.41 13.96
CA GLN A 170 3.37 -17.68 13.73
C GLN A 170 3.85 -16.99 15.01
N LEU A 171 5.14 -17.17 15.32
CA LEU A 171 5.85 -16.47 16.40
C LEU A 171 6.94 -15.61 15.78
N GLN A 172 7.03 -14.35 16.18
CA GLN A 172 8.10 -13.43 15.77
C GLN A 172 8.85 -12.91 16.98
N TYR A 173 10.17 -12.82 16.82
CA TYR A 173 11.05 -12.12 17.74
C TYR A 173 12.08 -11.31 16.95
N GLY A 174 12.34 -10.07 17.39
CA GLY A 174 13.25 -9.19 16.66
C GLY A 174 13.91 -8.13 17.54
N ASN A 175 14.76 -7.30 16.91
CA ASN A 175 15.28 -6.12 17.59
C ASN A 175 14.15 -5.13 17.93
N TYR A 176 14.44 -4.14 18.75
CA TYR A 176 13.46 -3.24 19.37
C TYR A 176 12.42 -4.03 20.21
N ASN A 177 12.84 -5.07 20.94
CA ASN A 177 11.99 -5.92 21.79
C ASN A 177 10.74 -6.47 21.07
N ARG A 178 10.76 -6.57 19.74
CA ARG A 178 9.61 -7.04 18.98
C ARG A 178 9.27 -8.47 19.34
N LYS A 179 8.05 -8.70 19.75
CA LYS A 179 7.42 -9.98 20.02
C LYS A 179 6.04 -9.99 19.39
N GLN A 180 5.73 -10.99 18.59
CA GLN A 180 4.43 -11.12 17.98
C GLN A 180 3.99 -12.57 17.94
N VAL A 181 2.73 -12.79 18.22
CA VAL A 181 2.02 -14.04 17.97
C VAL A 181 0.93 -13.74 16.95
N ALA A 182 0.85 -14.57 15.90
CA ALA A 182 -0.20 -14.44 14.91
C ALA A 182 -0.76 -15.83 14.57
N VAL A 183 -2.07 -15.86 14.29
CA VAL A 183 -2.80 -17.08 13.92
C VAL A 183 -3.62 -16.78 12.68
N ASP A 184 -3.60 -17.73 11.74
CA ASP A 184 -4.46 -17.72 10.55
C ASP A 184 -5.04 -19.13 10.38
N THR A 185 -6.35 -19.29 10.58
CA THR A 185 -7.02 -20.58 10.44
C THR A 185 -8.24 -20.44 9.53
N THR A 186 -8.40 -21.37 8.62
CA THR A 186 -9.49 -21.38 7.61
C THR A 186 -9.89 -22.80 7.27
N GLY A 187 -11.11 -22.98 6.79
CA GLY A 187 -11.64 -24.24 6.30
C GLY A 187 -13.15 -24.30 6.26
N PRO A 188 -13.72 -25.45 5.89
CA PRO A 188 -15.14 -25.67 5.88
C PRO A 188 -15.70 -25.88 7.30
N LEU A 189 -16.86 -25.28 7.60
CA LEU A 189 -17.62 -25.50 8.85
C LEU A 189 -18.62 -26.66 8.72
N ASN A 190 -18.94 -27.10 7.51
CA ASN A 190 -19.84 -28.20 7.26
C ASN A 190 -19.26 -29.20 6.24
N PRO A 191 -19.68 -30.47 6.25
CA PRO A 191 -19.13 -31.50 5.35
C PRO A 191 -19.34 -31.20 3.86
N GLN A 192 -20.37 -30.41 3.51
CA GLN A 192 -20.69 -30.04 2.14
C GLN A 192 -19.77 -28.92 1.61
N GLY A 193 -18.99 -28.25 2.48
CA GLY A 193 -18.14 -27.12 2.09
C GLY A 193 -18.91 -25.87 1.68
N THR A 194 -20.21 -25.78 2.02
CA THR A 194 -21.05 -24.63 1.67
C THR A 194 -20.92 -23.47 2.64
N LEU A 195 -20.35 -23.69 3.82
CA LEU A 195 -20.06 -22.67 4.82
C LEU A 195 -18.57 -22.75 5.22
N LEU A 196 -17.84 -21.69 4.94
CA LEU A 196 -16.41 -21.59 5.18
C LEU A 196 -16.14 -20.53 6.25
N TYR A 197 -15.08 -20.71 7.01
CA TYR A 197 -14.61 -19.72 7.99
C TYR A 197 -13.15 -19.35 7.76
N ARG A 198 -12.77 -18.17 8.19
CA ARG A 198 -11.38 -17.79 8.46
C ARG A 198 -11.30 -16.92 9.69
N LEU A 199 -10.27 -17.11 10.48
CA LEU A 199 -9.92 -16.27 11.61
C LEU A 199 -8.45 -15.89 11.49
N VAL A 200 -8.18 -14.60 11.39
CA VAL A 200 -6.82 -14.05 11.51
C VAL A 200 -6.74 -13.25 12.79
N ALA A 201 -5.72 -13.50 13.61
CA ALA A 201 -5.50 -12.78 14.85
C ALA A 201 -4.02 -12.45 15.02
N ILE A 202 -3.73 -11.28 15.58
CA ILE A 202 -2.38 -10.80 15.87
C ILE A 202 -2.35 -10.18 17.26
N GLN A 203 -1.31 -10.52 18.03
CA GLN A 203 -0.92 -9.82 19.25
C GLN A 203 0.56 -9.45 19.13
N ARG A 204 0.88 -8.16 19.15
CA ARG A 204 2.24 -7.62 19.08
C ARG A 204 2.55 -6.74 20.29
N ASP A 205 3.74 -6.92 20.83
CA ASP A 205 4.40 -6.04 21.79
C ASP A 205 5.78 -5.68 21.22
N SER A 206 6.04 -4.41 21.00
CA SER A 206 7.27 -3.94 20.31
C SER A 206 7.60 -2.52 20.70
N ASP A 207 8.88 -2.24 20.89
CA ASP A 207 9.42 -0.89 20.81
C ASP A 207 9.68 -0.52 19.34
N THR A 208 10.21 0.68 19.10
CA THR A 208 10.66 1.15 17.80
C THR A 208 12.14 1.56 17.84
N GLN A 209 12.68 2.00 16.71
CA GLN A 209 14.02 2.59 16.67
C GLN A 209 14.13 3.94 17.40
N VAL A 210 13.01 4.58 17.74
CA VAL A 210 12.95 5.87 18.43
C VAL A 210 12.76 5.62 19.92
N ASP A 211 13.59 6.23 20.75
CA ASP A 211 13.52 6.10 22.20
C ASP A 211 12.12 6.47 22.72
N HIS A 212 11.60 5.72 23.68
CA HIS A 212 10.29 5.94 24.31
C HIS A 212 9.06 5.71 23.41
N VAL A 213 9.22 5.20 22.18
CA VAL A 213 8.10 5.00 21.23
C VAL A 213 7.85 3.52 21.02
N LYS A 214 6.62 3.08 21.31
CA LYS A 214 6.13 1.71 21.13
C LYS A 214 5.45 1.54 19.77
N ASP A 215 5.20 0.27 19.38
CA ASP A 215 4.40 -0.13 18.23
C ASP A 215 3.62 -1.43 18.56
N ASN A 216 2.74 -1.34 19.57
CA ASN A 216 1.91 -2.45 20.02
C ASN A 216 0.67 -2.55 19.13
N ARG A 217 0.19 -3.78 18.89
CA ARG A 217 -0.96 -4.03 18.02
C ARG A 217 -1.74 -5.26 18.42
N GLN A 218 -3.06 -5.14 18.35
CA GLN A 218 -4.01 -6.24 18.44
C GLN A 218 -4.89 -6.23 17.20
N VAL A 219 -5.04 -7.37 16.53
CA VAL A 219 -5.97 -7.55 15.42
C VAL A 219 -6.79 -8.81 15.63
N LEU A 220 -8.08 -8.70 15.38
CA LEU A 220 -9.00 -9.83 15.29
C LEU A 220 -9.85 -9.67 14.04
N MET A 221 -9.72 -10.60 13.09
CA MET A 221 -10.37 -10.54 11.79
C MET A 221 -11.08 -11.88 11.50
N PRO A 222 -12.29 -12.12 12.06
CA PRO A 222 -13.12 -13.27 11.70
C PRO A 222 -13.85 -13.01 10.39
N SER A 223 -14.03 -14.05 9.59
CA SER A 223 -14.83 -14.00 8.39
C SER A 223 -15.55 -15.33 8.10
N LEU A 224 -16.68 -15.23 7.44
CA LEU A 224 -17.52 -16.35 7.02
C LEU A 224 -17.87 -16.18 5.55
N THR A 225 -17.80 -17.27 4.79
CA THR A 225 -18.28 -17.32 3.41
C THR A 225 -19.37 -18.38 3.30
N TRP A 226 -20.51 -17.99 2.75
CA TRP A 226 -21.62 -18.89 2.44
C TRP A 226 -21.71 -19.09 0.92
N ARG A 227 -21.58 -20.36 0.51
CA ARG A 227 -21.65 -20.84 -0.88
C ARG A 227 -22.73 -21.93 -0.96
N PRO A 228 -24.01 -21.56 -1.09
CA PRO A 228 -25.08 -22.57 -1.15
C PRO A 228 -25.02 -23.44 -2.43
N ASN A 229 -24.44 -22.90 -3.49
CA ASN A 229 -24.18 -23.51 -4.78
C ASN A 229 -22.98 -22.83 -5.45
N ASP A 230 -22.65 -23.23 -6.68
CA ASP A 230 -21.51 -22.67 -7.45
C ASP A 230 -21.76 -21.24 -7.95
N ASP A 231 -23.01 -20.76 -7.94
CA ASP A 231 -23.37 -19.45 -8.45
C ASP A 231 -23.28 -18.33 -7.40
N ILE A 232 -23.38 -18.66 -6.11
CA ILE A 232 -23.46 -17.67 -5.03
C ILE A 232 -22.27 -17.80 -4.10
N ASP A 233 -21.58 -16.66 -3.91
CA ASP A 233 -20.55 -16.48 -2.91
C ASP A 233 -20.88 -15.24 -2.07
N TRP A 234 -21.03 -15.40 -0.76
CA TRP A 234 -21.27 -14.30 0.16
C TRP A 234 -20.33 -14.36 1.34
N THR A 235 -19.40 -13.42 1.39
CA THR A 235 -18.43 -13.28 2.46
C THR A 235 -18.77 -12.10 3.35
N ILE A 236 -18.83 -12.35 4.67
CA ILE A 236 -18.89 -11.32 5.71
C ILE A 236 -17.57 -11.36 6.47
N LEU A 237 -16.91 -10.19 6.59
CA LEU A 237 -15.62 -10.03 7.25
C LEU A 237 -15.71 -8.90 8.27
N ALA A 238 -15.33 -9.18 9.51
CA ALA A 238 -15.11 -8.14 10.52
C ALA A 238 -13.62 -7.89 10.72
N ASN A 239 -13.25 -6.65 10.94
CA ASN A 239 -11.89 -6.26 11.36
C ASN A 239 -11.99 -5.42 12.62
N ILE A 240 -11.38 -5.90 13.70
CA ILE A 240 -11.24 -5.22 14.97
C ILE A 240 -9.76 -5.04 15.23
N GLN A 241 -9.28 -3.80 15.24
CA GLN A 241 -7.87 -3.48 15.43
C GLN A 241 -7.70 -2.42 16.49
N ARG A 242 -6.70 -2.61 17.36
CA ARG A 242 -6.24 -1.64 18.33
C ARG A 242 -4.72 -1.50 18.24
N ASP A 243 -4.25 -0.27 18.07
CA ASP A 243 -2.84 0.09 18.13
C ASP A 243 -2.59 0.99 19.35
N ASP A 244 -1.56 0.68 20.14
CA ASP A 244 -1.00 1.50 21.22
C ASP A 244 0.43 1.85 20.83
N SER A 245 0.65 3.08 20.41
CA SER A 245 1.86 3.53 19.75
C SER A 245 2.18 4.98 20.11
N GLY A 246 3.34 5.47 19.66
CA GLY A 246 3.73 6.87 19.74
C GLY A 246 4.19 7.40 18.37
N SER A 247 4.63 8.65 18.34
CA SER A 247 5.11 9.30 17.12
C SER A 247 6.56 8.92 16.83
N THR A 248 6.80 8.10 15.81
CA THR A 248 8.16 7.76 15.37
C THR A 248 8.82 8.89 14.57
N THR A 249 8.05 9.81 14.01
CA THR A 249 8.56 10.93 13.20
C THR A 249 8.94 12.12 14.10
N GLN A 250 10.22 12.49 14.11
CA GLN A 250 10.79 13.45 15.06
C GLN A 250 11.07 14.85 14.50
N PHE A 251 11.02 15.06 13.18
CA PHE A 251 11.13 16.35 12.48
C PHE A 251 12.39 17.15 12.85
N PHE A 252 13.57 16.55 12.77
CA PHE A 252 14.83 17.22 13.10
C PHE A 252 15.29 18.21 12.01
N PRO A 253 15.99 19.30 12.41
CA PRO A 253 16.48 20.30 11.47
C PRO A 253 17.46 19.74 10.43
N HIS A 254 17.61 20.44 9.30
CA HIS A 254 18.67 20.16 8.32
C HIS A 254 20.07 20.15 8.96
N THR A 255 20.35 21.15 9.84
CA THR A 255 21.55 21.17 10.70
C THR A 255 21.41 20.10 11.78
N GLY A 256 22.39 19.26 11.90
CA GLY A 256 22.36 18.06 12.77
C GLY A 256 21.80 16.81 12.09
N THR A 257 21.30 16.93 10.85
CA THR A 257 20.89 15.79 10.02
C THR A 257 21.73 15.71 8.76
N VAL A 258 21.28 16.21 7.61
CA VAL A 258 22.05 16.23 6.35
C VAL A 258 23.23 17.18 6.41
N TRP A 259 23.13 18.25 7.17
CA TRP A 259 24.24 19.15 7.46
C TRP A 259 24.81 18.88 8.85
N ASN A 260 26.12 18.98 8.99
CA ASN A 260 26.76 18.83 10.30
C ASN A 260 26.42 20.04 11.19
N ALA A 261 26.13 19.76 12.46
CA ALA A 261 26.09 20.77 13.52
C ALA A 261 27.41 20.83 14.28
N PRO A 262 27.69 21.89 15.07
CA PRO A 262 28.90 21.96 15.92
C PRO A 262 29.03 20.75 16.86
N TYR A 263 27.93 20.15 17.29
CA TYR A 263 27.87 18.98 18.18
C TYR A 263 27.79 17.65 17.43
N GLY A 264 28.01 17.64 16.11
CA GLY A 264 27.89 16.47 15.27
C GLY A 264 26.45 16.24 14.77
N ARG A 265 26.14 14.99 14.44
CA ARG A 265 24.79 14.58 13.99
C ARG A 265 23.91 14.18 15.17
N ILE A 266 22.64 14.52 15.09
CA ILE A 266 21.62 14.05 16.04
C ILE A 266 21.52 12.53 15.91
N HIS A 267 21.50 11.81 17.04
CA HIS A 267 21.33 10.37 17.04
C HIS A 267 20.00 9.96 16.41
N SER A 268 20.01 8.91 15.59
CA SER A 268 18.83 8.46 14.83
C SER A 268 17.68 7.93 15.71
N ASN A 269 17.95 7.54 16.95
CA ASN A 269 16.96 7.13 17.94
C ASN A 269 16.43 8.28 18.80
N ARG A 270 16.93 9.50 18.62
CA ARG A 270 16.60 10.64 19.46
C ARG A 270 15.09 10.91 19.44
N PHE A 271 14.53 11.13 20.62
CA PHE A 271 13.14 11.48 20.83
C PHE A 271 12.99 12.98 21.10
N ALA A 272 12.13 13.66 20.35
CA ALA A 272 11.92 15.11 20.45
C ALA A 272 10.68 15.51 21.23
N SER A 273 9.79 14.55 21.55
CA SER A 273 8.57 14.77 22.32
C SER A 273 8.81 14.60 23.83
N GLU A 274 7.80 14.24 24.59
CA GLU A 274 7.90 14.01 26.05
C GLU A 274 7.42 12.57 26.36
N PRO A 275 8.22 11.78 27.09
CA PRO A 275 7.79 10.46 27.57
C PRO A 275 6.51 10.56 28.43
N GLY A 276 5.56 9.66 28.15
CA GLY A 276 4.27 9.65 28.84
C GLY A 276 3.23 10.68 28.32
N PHE A 277 3.62 11.57 27.41
CA PHE A 277 2.71 12.48 26.72
C PHE A 277 2.49 12.05 25.26
N ASP A 278 3.55 11.61 24.58
CA ASP A 278 3.49 11.23 23.17
C ASP A 278 2.71 9.94 22.98
N GLU A 279 1.68 9.99 22.14
CA GLU A 279 0.88 8.82 21.77
C GLU A 279 0.33 8.93 20.35
N TYR A 280 0.14 7.79 19.69
CA TYR A 280 -0.67 7.64 18.51
C TYR A 280 -1.47 6.33 18.64
N ASP A 281 -2.49 6.39 19.45
CA ASP A 281 -3.36 5.27 19.71
C ASP A 281 -4.53 5.26 18.74
N SER A 282 -4.89 4.08 18.26
CA SER A 282 -6.01 3.95 17.34
C SER A 282 -6.87 2.73 17.64
N ASP A 283 -8.18 2.91 17.56
CA ASP A 283 -9.18 1.85 17.62
C ASP A 283 -9.99 1.85 16.33
N GLN A 284 -10.10 0.69 15.68
CA GLN A 284 -10.92 0.51 14.48
C GLN A 284 -11.82 -0.70 14.62
N THR A 285 -13.07 -0.53 14.18
CA THR A 285 -14.00 -1.63 13.91
C THR A 285 -14.55 -1.44 12.50
N ALA A 286 -14.47 -2.48 11.69
CA ALA A 286 -15.07 -2.50 10.35
C ALA A 286 -15.85 -3.79 10.14
N LEU A 287 -16.93 -3.70 9.38
CA LEU A 287 -17.72 -4.84 8.90
C LEU A 287 -17.86 -4.70 7.39
N THR A 288 -17.42 -5.73 6.66
CA THR A 288 -17.45 -5.78 5.19
C THR A 288 -18.35 -6.93 4.75
N SER A 289 -19.21 -6.68 3.77
CA SER A 289 -20.03 -7.68 3.07
C SER A 289 -19.63 -7.69 1.61
N GLN A 290 -19.26 -8.85 1.08
CA GLN A 290 -18.91 -9.08 -0.31
C GLN A 290 -19.81 -10.18 -0.84
N PHE A 291 -20.63 -9.86 -1.82
CA PHE A 291 -21.59 -10.78 -2.43
C PHE A 291 -21.35 -10.85 -3.92
N SER A 292 -21.33 -12.06 -4.46
CA SER A 292 -21.25 -12.33 -5.88
C SER A 292 -22.31 -13.37 -6.26
N TRP A 293 -23.00 -13.11 -7.36
CA TRP A 293 -24.02 -14.00 -7.89
C TRP A 293 -23.91 -14.14 -9.41
N HIS A 294 -23.55 -15.30 -9.87
CA HIS A 294 -23.62 -15.71 -11.29
C HIS A 294 -25.09 -16.00 -11.62
N LEU A 295 -25.81 -14.97 -12.10
CA LEU A 295 -27.24 -15.06 -12.39
C LEU A 295 -27.52 -16.03 -13.53
N ASN A 296 -26.64 -16.05 -14.53
CA ASN A 296 -26.64 -16.97 -15.68
C ASN A 296 -25.28 -16.85 -16.40
N ASP A 297 -25.11 -17.53 -17.53
CA ASP A 297 -23.88 -17.55 -18.34
C ASP A 297 -23.44 -16.14 -18.81
N THR A 298 -24.36 -15.18 -18.88
CA THR A 298 -24.10 -13.81 -19.32
C THR A 298 -23.83 -12.86 -18.14
N TRP A 299 -24.60 -12.93 -17.06
CA TRP A 299 -24.63 -11.90 -16.03
C TRP A 299 -24.09 -12.38 -14.70
N THR A 300 -23.15 -11.58 -14.15
CA THR A 300 -22.69 -11.69 -12.77
C THR A 300 -22.98 -10.38 -12.03
N LEU A 301 -23.63 -10.46 -10.87
CA LEU A 301 -23.91 -9.33 -9.99
C LEU A 301 -22.95 -9.36 -8.81
N ARG A 302 -22.39 -8.18 -8.46
CA ARG A 302 -21.51 -8.06 -7.29
C ARG A 302 -21.91 -6.89 -6.42
N GLN A 303 -21.84 -7.10 -5.12
CA GLN A 303 -21.99 -6.08 -4.09
C GLN A 303 -20.76 -6.11 -3.18
N ASN A 304 -20.19 -4.94 -2.92
CA ASN A 304 -19.18 -4.75 -1.89
C ASN A 304 -19.61 -3.58 -1.00
N LEU A 305 -19.75 -3.83 0.31
CA LEU A 305 -20.24 -2.87 1.29
C LEU A 305 -19.36 -2.90 2.53
N ARG A 306 -18.94 -1.74 3.03
CA ARG A 306 -18.23 -1.62 4.31
C ARG A 306 -18.81 -0.52 5.17
N TRP A 307 -19.04 -0.86 6.42
CA TRP A 307 -19.14 0.08 7.51
C TRP A 307 -17.84 0.07 8.30
N GLN A 308 -17.37 1.26 8.67
CA GLN A 308 -16.14 1.41 9.46
C GLN A 308 -16.29 2.54 10.45
N LYS A 309 -15.77 2.33 11.66
CA LYS A 309 -15.56 3.35 12.66
C LYS A 309 -14.11 3.30 13.13
N SER A 310 -13.44 4.45 13.11
CA SER A 310 -12.11 4.58 13.69
C SER A 310 -12.04 5.77 14.64
N LYS A 311 -11.23 5.63 15.68
CA LYS A 311 -10.86 6.69 16.63
C LYS A 311 -9.35 6.72 16.73
N VAL A 312 -8.79 7.91 16.76
CA VAL A 312 -7.34 8.10 17.00
C VAL A 312 -7.16 9.08 18.14
N SER A 313 -6.21 8.80 19.02
CA SER A 313 -5.66 9.77 19.96
C SER A 313 -4.23 10.07 19.56
N TYR A 314 -3.99 11.26 19.05
CA TYR A 314 -2.67 11.71 18.64
C TYR A 314 -2.21 12.86 19.50
N GLN A 315 -1.14 12.67 20.25
CA GLN A 315 -0.48 13.70 21.04
C GLN A 315 1.01 13.64 20.77
N SER A 316 1.63 14.78 20.45
CA SER A 316 3.07 14.85 20.22
C SER A 316 3.61 16.26 20.45
N ILE A 317 4.91 16.34 20.70
CA ILE A 317 5.66 17.61 20.77
C ILE A 317 6.79 17.54 19.76
N TYR A 318 6.89 18.54 18.91
CA TYR A 318 7.86 18.58 17.83
C TYR A 318 8.36 20.00 17.56
N SER A 319 9.32 20.14 16.63
CA SER A 319 9.95 21.42 16.27
C SER A 319 8.92 22.48 15.85
N ALA A 320 9.07 23.70 16.34
CA ALA A 320 8.20 24.83 16.00
C ALA A 320 8.54 25.37 14.61
N PHE A 321 7.90 24.85 13.53
CA PHE A 321 8.19 25.19 12.13
C PHE A 321 7.99 26.67 11.75
N ALA A 322 7.20 27.40 12.52
CA ALA A 322 7.00 28.84 12.30
C ALA A 322 8.23 29.67 12.65
N LYS A 323 9.15 29.14 13.48
CA LYS A 323 10.40 29.77 13.84
C LYS A 323 11.55 29.27 12.97
N LYS A 324 12.34 30.15 12.44
CA LYS A 324 13.52 29.82 11.61
C LYS A 324 14.73 30.69 12.01
N PRO A 325 15.91 30.08 12.10
CA PRO A 325 16.21 28.65 11.99
C PRO A 325 15.50 27.83 13.07
N LEU A 326 15.35 26.50 12.87
CA LEU A 326 14.68 25.63 13.86
C LEU A 326 15.46 25.52 15.16
N PHE A 327 16.79 25.49 15.11
CA PHE A 327 17.63 25.60 16.28
C PHE A 327 17.70 27.04 16.79
N LYS A 328 17.80 27.19 18.10
CA LYS A 328 18.25 28.43 18.74
C LYS A 328 19.71 28.74 18.37
N PRO A 329 20.23 29.94 18.68
CA PRO A 329 21.64 30.32 18.36
C PRO A 329 22.71 29.37 18.92
N ASP A 330 22.38 28.56 19.93
CA ASP A 330 23.26 27.54 20.50
C ASP A 330 23.44 26.28 19.59
N ASN A 331 22.69 26.16 18.48
CA ASN A 331 22.70 25.06 17.54
C ASN A 331 22.40 23.67 18.14
N GLN A 332 21.75 23.60 19.29
CA GLN A 332 21.40 22.36 19.99
C GLN A 332 19.98 22.34 20.57
N THR A 333 19.41 23.52 20.85
CA THR A 333 18.10 23.66 21.45
C THR A 333 17.04 23.95 20.41
N LEU A 334 15.97 23.15 20.37
CA LEU A 334 14.75 23.35 19.55
C LEU A 334 13.69 24.09 20.34
N ASP A 335 13.09 25.11 19.76
CA ASP A 335 11.75 25.55 20.17
C ASP A 335 10.74 24.49 19.72
N ARG A 336 9.81 24.10 20.61
CA ARG A 336 8.84 23.05 20.36
C ARG A 336 7.40 23.56 20.44
N VAL A 337 6.51 22.84 19.79
CA VAL A 337 5.05 23.00 19.88
C VAL A 337 4.42 21.67 20.24
N TYR A 338 3.39 21.70 21.09
CA TYR A 338 2.51 20.54 21.27
C TYR A 338 1.41 20.54 20.23
N TYR A 339 1.02 19.35 19.83
CA TYR A 339 -0.13 19.11 18.98
C TYR A 339 -0.94 17.93 19.54
N VAL A 340 -2.24 18.16 19.70
CA VAL A 340 -3.21 17.13 20.11
C VAL A 340 -4.33 17.09 19.08
N SER A 341 -4.71 15.89 18.65
CA SER A 341 -5.79 15.66 17.71
C SER A 341 -6.52 14.37 18.07
N LYS A 342 -7.82 14.44 18.27
CA LYS A 342 -8.68 13.31 18.63
C LYS A 342 -9.83 13.16 17.63
N PRO A 343 -9.55 12.67 16.41
CA PRO A 343 -10.58 12.42 15.42
C PRO A 343 -11.35 11.14 15.71
N GLU A 344 -12.67 11.18 15.44
CA GLU A 344 -13.54 10.02 15.26
C GLU A 344 -14.12 10.08 13.84
N VAL A 345 -14.01 8.96 13.11
CA VAL A 345 -14.53 8.85 11.73
C VAL A 345 -15.48 7.67 11.64
N LYS A 346 -16.65 7.92 11.07
CA LYS A 346 -17.64 6.88 10.70
C LYS A 346 -17.84 6.91 9.22
N VAL A 347 -17.73 5.76 8.59
CA VAL A 347 -17.77 5.63 7.12
C VAL A 347 -18.72 4.54 6.69
N TRP A 348 -19.47 4.81 5.63
CA TRP A 348 -20.15 3.84 4.79
C TRP A 348 -19.60 3.94 3.38
N VAL A 349 -19.16 2.83 2.83
CA VAL A 349 -18.69 2.72 1.43
C VAL A 349 -19.35 1.53 0.79
N ALA A 350 -19.91 1.70 -0.38
CA ALA A 350 -20.55 0.65 -1.15
C ALA A 350 -20.14 0.74 -2.62
N ASP A 351 -19.96 -0.40 -3.28
CA ASP A 351 -19.83 -0.55 -4.72
C ASP A 351 -20.72 -1.71 -5.17
N GLN A 352 -21.56 -1.47 -6.15
CA GLN A 352 -22.45 -2.48 -6.71
C GLN A 352 -22.29 -2.47 -8.22
N ASN A 353 -22.10 -3.63 -8.81
CA ASN A 353 -21.91 -3.73 -10.24
C ASN A 353 -22.53 -4.99 -10.83
N ALA A 354 -22.79 -4.92 -12.13
CA ALA A 354 -23.20 -6.01 -12.98
C ALA A 354 -22.20 -6.15 -14.11
N GLU A 355 -21.65 -7.33 -14.28
CA GLU A 355 -20.81 -7.74 -15.40
C GLU A 355 -21.61 -8.57 -16.37
N ALA A 356 -21.54 -8.23 -17.66
CA ALA A 356 -22.14 -9.03 -18.71
C ALA A 356 -21.08 -9.47 -19.72
N ARG A 357 -21.07 -10.77 -20.03
CA ARG A 357 -20.23 -11.35 -21.09
C ARG A 357 -21.13 -11.81 -22.23
N PHE A 358 -20.91 -11.29 -23.44
CA PHE A 358 -21.68 -11.60 -24.62
C PHE A 358 -20.91 -11.29 -25.90
N ASP A 359 -21.38 -11.82 -27.02
CA ASP A 359 -20.79 -11.58 -28.33
C ASP A 359 -21.73 -10.76 -29.22
N THR A 360 -21.17 -9.85 -30.03
CA THR A 360 -21.87 -9.16 -31.12
C THR A 360 -21.12 -9.43 -32.42
N GLY A 361 -21.55 -10.49 -33.14
CA GLY A 361 -20.81 -10.98 -34.28
C GLY A 361 -19.41 -11.47 -33.88
N PRO A 362 -18.32 -10.91 -34.45
CA PRO A 362 -16.95 -11.32 -34.10
C PRO A 362 -16.39 -10.63 -32.84
N LEU A 363 -17.15 -9.71 -32.22
CA LEU A 363 -16.71 -8.96 -31.06
C LEU A 363 -17.15 -9.65 -29.78
N GLN A 364 -16.21 -9.88 -28.87
CA GLN A 364 -16.49 -10.37 -27.50
C GLN A 364 -16.49 -9.19 -26.55
N HIS A 365 -17.54 -9.06 -25.75
CA HIS A 365 -17.73 -7.98 -24.81
C HIS A 365 -17.64 -8.46 -23.37
N THR A 366 -16.93 -7.72 -22.53
CA THR A 366 -17.03 -7.78 -21.07
C THR A 366 -17.49 -6.39 -20.60
N LEU A 367 -18.81 -6.23 -20.52
CA LEU A 367 -19.46 -4.99 -20.12
C LEU A 367 -19.62 -4.96 -18.61
N LEU A 368 -19.15 -3.91 -17.97
CA LEU A 368 -19.31 -3.62 -16.55
C LEU A 368 -20.15 -2.36 -16.38
N LEU A 369 -21.26 -2.48 -15.66
CA LEU A 369 -22.12 -1.37 -15.25
C LEU A 369 -22.15 -1.31 -13.74
N GLY A 370 -21.97 -0.15 -13.15
CA GLY A 370 -21.99 -0.08 -11.69
C GLY A 370 -22.21 1.31 -11.12
N GLY A 371 -22.39 1.31 -9.81
CA GLY A 371 -22.52 2.52 -9.03
C GLY A 371 -21.91 2.35 -7.64
N ASP A 372 -21.35 3.42 -7.13
CA ASP A 372 -20.81 3.45 -5.77
C ASP A 372 -21.35 4.62 -4.95
N TYR A 373 -21.23 4.44 -3.66
CA TYR A 373 -21.64 5.41 -2.65
C TYR A 373 -20.61 5.46 -1.53
N GLN A 374 -20.25 6.68 -1.12
CA GLN A 374 -19.38 6.92 0.04
C GLN A 374 -20.01 8.00 0.91
N HIS A 375 -20.00 7.77 2.21
CA HIS A 375 -20.42 8.73 3.22
C HIS A 375 -19.50 8.65 4.43
N ALA A 376 -18.77 9.72 4.71
CA ALA A 376 -17.91 9.83 5.88
C ALA A 376 -18.35 11.01 6.75
N VAL A 377 -18.42 10.76 8.06
CA VAL A 377 -18.63 11.76 9.12
C VAL A 377 -17.37 11.82 9.96
N ILE A 378 -16.78 13.00 10.07
CA ILE A 378 -15.50 13.24 10.75
C ILE A 378 -15.75 14.27 11.86
N ASN A 379 -15.53 13.85 13.11
CA ASN A 379 -15.49 14.71 14.28
C ASN A 379 -14.05 14.79 14.78
N GLN A 380 -13.59 15.94 15.20
CA GLN A 380 -12.22 16.13 15.65
C GLN A 380 -12.14 17.21 16.73
N ASP A 381 -11.58 16.86 17.88
CA ASP A 381 -11.09 17.82 18.86
C ASP A 381 -9.60 18.02 18.66
N SER A 382 -9.11 19.24 18.73
CA SER A 382 -7.69 19.52 18.57
C SER A 382 -7.21 20.66 19.45
N ALA A 383 -5.90 20.66 19.70
CA ALA A 383 -5.20 21.75 20.36
C ALA A 383 -3.77 21.84 19.85
N SER A 384 -3.21 23.03 19.81
CA SER A 384 -1.79 23.24 19.56
C SER A 384 -1.32 24.49 20.29
N GLY A 385 -0.06 24.52 20.68
CA GLY A 385 0.52 25.66 21.36
C GLY A 385 2.02 25.47 21.64
N PRO A 386 2.68 26.46 22.24
CA PRO A 386 4.10 26.36 22.58
C PRO A 386 4.33 25.29 23.64
N ALA A 387 5.44 24.57 23.51
CA ALA A 387 5.95 23.64 24.50
C ALA A 387 7.35 24.09 24.97
N THR A 388 7.83 23.48 26.06
CA THR A 388 9.18 23.76 26.59
C THR A 388 10.24 23.41 25.53
N PRO A 389 11.27 24.26 25.34
CA PRO A 389 12.38 23.95 24.44
C PRO A 389 13.13 22.69 24.89
N LEU A 390 13.80 22.01 23.94
CA LEU A 390 14.57 20.79 24.22
C LEU A 390 15.96 20.88 23.59
N ASN A 391 17.01 20.59 24.38
CA ASN A 391 18.33 20.30 23.84
C ASN A 391 18.31 18.87 23.26
N VAL A 392 18.48 18.71 21.95
CA VAL A 392 18.39 17.38 21.29
C VAL A 392 19.65 16.55 21.43
N TYR A 393 20.79 17.14 21.87
CA TYR A 393 22.00 16.39 22.12
C TYR A 393 22.09 15.88 23.57
N ASP A 394 21.50 16.62 24.52
CA ASP A 394 21.40 16.25 25.93
C ASP A 394 19.98 16.55 26.45
N PRO A 395 18.98 15.70 26.13
CA PRO A 395 17.57 15.98 26.42
C PRO A 395 17.26 15.79 27.90
N VAL A 396 16.57 16.79 28.46
CA VAL A 396 15.95 16.73 29.78
C VAL A 396 14.45 16.74 29.58
N TYR A 397 13.81 15.62 29.89
CA TYR A 397 12.36 15.42 29.76
C TYR A 397 11.60 15.76 31.06
N GLY A 398 10.28 15.75 30.98
CA GLY A 398 9.40 15.99 32.14
C GLY A 398 9.22 17.46 32.48
N THR A 399 9.57 18.37 31.58
CA THR A 399 9.48 19.82 31.78
C THR A 399 8.21 20.45 31.17
N PHE A 400 7.47 19.71 30.39
CA PHE A 400 6.21 20.16 29.77
C PHE A 400 5.02 19.88 30.69
N ASP A 401 4.22 20.93 30.96
CA ASP A 401 2.97 20.81 31.72
C ASP A 401 1.78 20.64 30.78
N PRO A 402 1.18 19.43 30.68
CA PRO A 402 0.02 19.19 29.81
C PRO A 402 -1.27 19.87 30.29
N SER A 403 -1.31 20.41 31.50
CA SER A 403 -2.49 21.13 32.01
C SER A 403 -2.82 22.42 31.25
N VAL A 404 -1.88 22.92 30.44
CA VAL A 404 -2.09 24.09 29.56
C VAL A 404 -2.95 23.76 28.33
N ILE A 405 -3.14 22.48 27.99
CA ILE A 405 -3.88 22.05 26.81
C ILE A 405 -5.36 22.35 26.95
N ARG A 406 -5.90 23.02 25.94
CA ARG A 406 -7.35 23.28 25.83
C ARG A 406 -7.82 22.77 24.48
N LEU A 407 -8.52 21.64 24.51
CA LEU A 407 -9.11 21.06 23.30
C LEU A 407 -10.24 21.97 22.80
N THR A 408 -10.29 22.13 21.50
CA THR A 408 -11.36 22.84 20.79
C THR A 408 -11.96 21.90 19.76
N ALA A 409 -13.29 21.74 19.82
CA ALA A 409 -14.01 20.95 18.84
C ALA A 409 -13.99 21.66 17.48
N SER A 410 -13.60 20.94 16.45
CA SER A 410 -13.76 21.37 15.06
C SER A 410 -15.22 21.14 14.63
N PRO A 411 -15.77 21.95 13.72
CA PRO A 411 -17.08 21.67 13.13
C PRO A 411 -17.10 20.27 12.49
N GLU A 412 -18.14 19.48 12.79
CA GLU A 412 -18.32 18.16 12.16
C GLU A 412 -18.23 18.29 10.64
N GLN A 413 -17.43 17.44 10.00
CA GLN A 413 -17.29 17.38 8.55
C GLN A 413 -18.02 16.17 8.00
N ARG A 414 -18.80 16.38 6.95
CA ARG A 414 -19.47 15.34 6.16
C ARG A 414 -18.95 15.36 4.75
N VAL A 415 -18.52 14.20 4.27
CA VAL A 415 -18.09 14.00 2.88
C VAL A 415 -18.96 12.91 2.27
N MET A 416 -19.52 13.19 1.11
CA MET A 416 -20.37 12.26 0.35
C MET A 416 -19.89 12.18 -1.08
N GLN A 417 -19.97 10.99 -1.66
CA GLN A 417 -19.79 10.78 -3.08
C GLN A 417 -20.78 9.73 -3.57
N GLN A 418 -21.28 9.94 -4.78
CA GLN A 418 -22.04 8.97 -5.56
C GLN A 418 -21.43 8.91 -6.94
N GLY A 419 -21.29 7.73 -7.50
CA GLY A 419 -20.77 7.55 -8.85
C GLY A 419 -21.58 6.52 -9.63
N LEU A 420 -21.77 6.77 -10.92
CA LEU A 420 -22.26 5.80 -11.88
C LEU A 420 -21.21 5.60 -12.95
N TYR A 421 -20.89 4.36 -13.27
CA TYR A 421 -19.86 4.03 -14.24
C TYR A 421 -20.28 2.90 -15.18
N ALA A 422 -19.72 2.98 -16.38
CA ALA A 422 -19.83 1.93 -17.38
C ALA A 422 -18.47 1.71 -18.03
N GLN A 423 -18.09 0.47 -18.25
CA GLN A 423 -16.88 0.08 -18.95
C GLN A 423 -17.18 -1.10 -19.87
N ASP A 424 -16.62 -1.09 -21.07
CA ASP A 424 -16.64 -2.23 -21.96
C ASP A 424 -15.22 -2.61 -22.40
N GLN A 425 -14.88 -3.88 -22.26
CA GLN A 425 -13.68 -4.50 -22.78
C GLN A 425 -14.09 -5.30 -24.03
N ILE A 426 -13.76 -4.77 -25.19
CA ILE A 426 -14.16 -5.28 -26.49
C ILE A 426 -12.97 -6.01 -27.12
N LYS A 427 -13.07 -7.32 -27.27
CA LYS A 427 -12.06 -8.15 -27.88
C LYS A 427 -12.44 -8.54 -29.31
N TYR A 428 -11.51 -8.31 -30.23
CA TYR A 428 -11.60 -8.73 -31.62
C TYR A 428 -10.28 -9.37 -32.04
N GLU A 429 -10.30 -10.68 -32.20
CA GLU A 429 -9.06 -11.47 -32.43
C GLU A 429 -8.01 -11.15 -31.37
N GLN A 430 -6.85 -10.57 -31.74
CA GLN A 430 -5.77 -10.17 -30.84
C GLN A 430 -5.92 -8.73 -30.29
N TRP A 431 -6.87 -7.95 -30.78
CA TRP A 431 -7.10 -6.59 -30.31
C TRP A 431 -8.05 -6.55 -29.12
N LEU A 432 -7.70 -5.77 -28.13
CA LEU A 432 -8.55 -5.50 -26.97
C LEU A 432 -8.68 -3.99 -26.78
N LEU A 433 -9.89 -3.47 -26.95
CA LEU A 433 -10.25 -2.07 -26.71
C LEU A 433 -11.00 -1.97 -25.38
N THR A 434 -10.47 -1.20 -24.45
CA THR A 434 -11.14 -0.88 -23.17
C THR A 434 -11.61 0.56 -23.20
N LEU A 435 -12.92 0.77 -23.04
CA LEU A 435 -13.53 2.08 -22.94
C LEU A 435 -14.32 2.20 -21.64
N GLY A 436 -14.20 3.33 -20.96
CA GLY A 436 -14.94 3.56 -19.72
C GLY A 436 -15.31 5.02 -19.52
N LEU A 437 -16.50 5.25 -18.99
CA LEU A 437 -17.01 6.55 -18.58
C LEU A 437 -17.61 6.46 -17.19
N ARG A 438 -17.46 7.52 -16.43
CA ARG A 438 -18.03 7.66 -15.09
C ARG A 438 -18.51 9.07 -14.85
N LYS A 439 -19.65 9.21 -14.19
CA LYS A 439 -20.15 10.46 -13.63
C LYS A 439 -20.15 10.39 -12.12
N ASP A 440 -19.47 11.34 -11.49
CA ASP A 440 -19.43 11.53 -10.04
C ASP A 440 -20.21 12.77 -9.61
N TRP A 441 -20.85 12.66 -8.45
CA TRP A 441 -21.41 13.76 -7.66
C TRP A 441 -20.79 13.69 -6.26
N ALA A 442 -20.00 14.69 -5.92
CA ALA A 442 -19.36 14.80 -4.61
C ALA A 442 -19.98 15.98 -3.85
N ALA A 443 -20.04 15.85 -2.54
CA ALA A 443 -20.43 16.94 -1.67
C ALA A 443 -19.63 16.90 -0.38
N SER A 444 -19.26 18.08 0.11
CA SER A 444 -18.66 18.25 1.43
C SER A 444 -19.36 19.36 2.20
N GLN A 445 -19.45 19.21 3.51
CA GLN A 445 -20.06 20.19 4.39
C GLN A 445 -19.38 20.16 5.76
N ALA A 446 -18.94 21.31 6.24
CA ALA A 446 -18.66 21.52 7.65
C ALA A 446 -19.93 22.03 8.37
N GLN A 447 -20.15 21.62 9.62
CA GLN A 447 -21.28 22.07 10.41
C GLN A 447 -21.32 23.60 10.49
N GLY A 448 -22.46 24.20 10.22
CA GLY A 448 -22.64 25.66 10.17
C GLY A 448 -22.19 26.32 8.86
N SER A 449 -21.66 25.56 7.90
CA SER A 449 -21.22 26.07 6.59
C SER A 449 -22.15 25.60 5.46
N ALA A 450 -22.14 26.33 4.34
CA ALA A 450 -22.84 25.91 3.13
C ALA A 450 -22.27 24.59 2.60
N ARG A 451 -23.14 23.76 2.03
CA ARG A 451 -22.75 22.51 1.38
C ARG A 451 -22.08 22.82 0.04
N GLN A 452 -20.80 22.45 -0.07
CA GLN A 452 -20.09 22.48 -1.35
C GLN A 452 -20.46 21.24 -2.16
N LYS A 453 -20.72 21.42 -3.45
CA LYS A 453 -21.05 20.36 -4.40
C LYS A 453 -20.13 20.45 -5.60
N ASP A 454 -19.60 19.31 -5.99
CA ASP A 454 -18.76 19.14 -7.16
C ASP A 454 -19.29 17.98 -8.00
N ASP A 455 -19.26 18.11 -9.32
CA ASP A 455 -19.57 17.00 -10.21
C ASP A 455 -18.56 16.91 -11.35
N LYS A 456 -18.33 15.71 -11.84
CA LYS A 456 -17.35 15.47 -12.90
C LYS A 456 -17.69 14.22 -13.69
N VAL A 457 -17.46 14.31 -15.00
CA VAL A 457 -17.33 13.13 -15.87
C VAL A 457 -15.85 12.84 -16.04
N THR A 458 -15.45 11.60 -15.82
CA THR A 458 -14.10 11.08 -16.07
C THR A 458 -14.17 9.90 -17.02
N GLY A 459 -13.14 9.77 -17.85
CA GLY A 459 -13.05 8.71 -18.83
C GLY A 459 -11.72 7.96 -18.79
N ARG A 460 -11.73 6.78 -19.39
CA ARG A 460 -10.52 6.06 -19.77
C ARG A 460 -10.71 5.39 -21.14
N ALA A 461 -9.61 5.25 -21.86
CA ALA A 461 -9.56 4.49 -23.09
C ALA A 461 -8.21 3.77 -23.14
N GLY A 462 -8.22 2.52 -23.58
CA GLY A 462 -7.01 1.70 -23.72
C GLY A 462 -7.13 0.77 -24.90
N LEU A 463 -6.04 0.62 -25.65
CA LEU A 463 -5.94 -0.32 -26.75
C LEU A 463 -4.74 -1.23 -26.49
N THR A 464 -4.97 -2.52 -26.46
CA THR A 464 -3.96 -3.56 -26.28
C THR A 464 -3.95 -4.49 -27.48
N TYR A 465 -2.78 -4.93 -27.90
CA TYR A 465 -2.62 -6.02 -28.88
C TYR A 465 -2.00 -7.23 -28.19
N LEU A 466 -2.66 -8.37 -28.28
CA LEU A 466 -2.26 -9.60 -27.60
C LEU A 466 -1.58 -10.54 -28.59
N PHE A 467 -0.25 -10.65 -28.54
CA PHE A 467 0.49 -11.62 -29.34
C PHE A 467 0.42 -13.01 -28.70
N ASP A 468 0.40 -14.05 -29.54
CA ASP A 468 0.32 -15.46 -29.10
C ASP A 468 1.51 -15.89 -28.22
N ASN A 469 2.65 -15.21 -28.33
CA ASN A 469 3.83 -15.45 -27.49
C ASN A 469 3.78 -14.80 -26.10
N GLY A 470 2.67 -14.13 -25.74
CA GLY A 470 2.46 -13.48 -24.45
C GLY A 470 2.93 -12.03 -24.36
N ILE A 471 3.36 -11.41 -25.46
CA ILE A 471 3.67 -9.97 -25.52
C ILE A 471 2.36 -9.21 -25.71
N ALA A 472 2.17 -8.12 -24.93
CA ALA A 472 0.97 -7.28 -24.94
C ALA A 472 1.35 -5.78 -24.87
N PRO A 473 1.68 -5.13 -26.01
CA PRO A 473 1.82 -3.67 -26.06
C PRO A 473 0.45 -3.00 -25.89
N TYR A 474 0.44 -1.85 -25.23
CA TYR A 474 -0.78 -1.06 -25.03
C TYR A 474 -0.51 0.45 -25.08
N LEU A 475 -1.54 1.19 -25.44
CA LEU A 475 -1.62 2.64 -25.31
C LEU A 475 -2.88 2.98 -24.51
N SER A 476 -2.76 3.87 -23.52
CA SER A 476 -3.92 4.27 -22.73
C SER A 476 -3.96 5.75 -22.40
N TYR A 477 -5.18 6.23 -22.20
CA TYR A 477 -5.53 7.53 -21.65
C TYR A 477 -6.41 7.34 -20.43
N SER A 478 -6.12 8.06 -19.35
CA SER A 478 -6.91 8.01 -18.11
C SER A 478 -6.99 9.36 -17.42
N GLU A 479 -8.08 9.57 -16.68
CA GLU A 479 -8.37 10.82 -15.97
C GLU A 479 -8.52 10.59 -14.47
N SER A 480 -8.21 11.63 -13.68
CA SER A 480 -8.46 11.70 -12.24
C SER A 480 -9.24 12.94 -11.85
N PHE A 481 -9.95 12.81 -10.74
CA PHE A 481 -10.77 13.85 -10.15
C PHE A 481 -10.69 13.71 -8.62
N GLN A 482 -10.36 14.82 -7.93
CA GLN A 482 -10.30 14.84 -6.47
C GLN A 482 -10.88 16.16 -5.94
N PRO A 483 -12.10 16.15 -5.34
CA PRO A 483 -12.69 17.32 -4.70
C PRO A 483 -11.78 17.94 -3.65
N GLN A 484 -11.88 19.27 -3.53
CA GLN A 484 -11.08 20.04 -2.58
C GLN A 484 -12.00 20.81 -1.64
N VAL A 485 -11.88 20.57 -0.34
CA VAL A 485 -12.69 21.28 0.68
C VAL A 485 -12.04 22.62 1.01
N GLY A 486 -12.87 23.66 1.18
CA GLY A 486 -12.48 24.99 1.61
C GLY A 486 -12.76 26.09 0.60
N LEU A 487 -12.43 27.31 0.96
CA LEU A 487 -12.71 28.55 0.21
C LEU A 487 -11.42 29.33 -0.03
N ASN A 488 -11.36 30.01 -1.17
CA ASN A 488 -10.44 31.12 -1.35
C ASN A 488 -10.89 32.27 -0.44
N ARG A 489 -10.06 32.67 0.50
CA ARG A 489 -10.41 33.69 1.52
C ARG A 489 -10.70 35.07 0.93
N ARG A 490 -10.11 35.38 -0.24
CA ARG A 490 -10.24 36.67 -0.88
C ARG A 490 -11.48 36.76 -1.77
N THR A 491 -11.79 35.70 -2.54
CA THR A 491 -12.95 35.68 -3.43
C THR A 491 -14.19 35.07 -2.80
N LEU A 492 -14.02 34.35 -1.65
CA LEU A 492 -15.05 33.57 -0.98
C LEU A 492 -15.62 32.44 -1.84
N GLU A 493 -14.95 32.10 -2.95
CA GLU A 493 -15.36 31.02 -3.82
C GLU A 493 -14.82 29.66 -3.30
N PRO A 494 -15.61 28.58 -3.39
CA PRO A 494 -15.16 27.24 -3.08
C PRO A 494 -14.00 26.83 -3.98
N TYR A 495 -13.08 26.04 -3.44
CA TYR A 495 -12.05 25.42 -4.26
C TYR A 495 -12.67 24.43 -5.25
N VAL A 496 -12.16 24.45 -6.48
CA VAL A 496 -12.54 23.49 -7.51
C VAL A 496 -11.73 22.20 -7.36
N PRO A 497 -12.22 21.06 -7.87
CA PRO A 497 -11.49 19.79 -7.80
C PRO A 497 -10.15 19.83 -8.52
N LEU A 498 -9.17 19.09 -7.97
CA LEU A 498 -7.97 18.72 -8.72
C LEU A 498 -8.38 17.86 -9.91
N LYS A 499 -7.73 18.05 -11.04
CA LYS A 499 -7.94 17.29 -12.27
C LYS A 499 -6.62 16.74 -12.75
N GLY A 500 -6.60 15.46 -13.10
CA GLY A 500 -5.45 14.81 -13.66
C GLY A 500 -5.74 14.13 -14.98
N LYS A 501 -4.72 14.06 -15.85
CA LYS A 501 -4.75 13.35 -17.12
C LYS A 501 -3.42 12.63 -17.31
N GLN A 502 -3.48 11.43 -17.87
CA GLN A 502 -2.31 10.63 -18.20
C GLN A 502 -2.44 10.04 -19.59
N TRP A 503 -1.33 10.08 -20.33
CA TRP A 503 -1.06 9.18 -21.44
C TRP A 503 0.00 8.18 -21.01
N GLU A 504 -0.21 6.92 -21.36
CA GLU A 504 0.72 5.84 -21.05
C GLU A 504 0.88 4.92 -22.27
N LEU A 505 2.12 4.64 -22.67
CA LEU A 505 2.49 3.62 -23.64
C LEU A 505 3.31 2.57 -22.90
N GLY A 506 2.91 1.31 -23.00
CA GLY A 506 3.62 0.24 -22.32
C GLY A 506 3.58 -1.08 -23.06
N VAL A 507 4.32 -2.01 -22.53
CA VAL A 507 4.32 -3.41 -22.96
C VAL A 507 4.40 -4.32 -21.75
N LYS A 508 3.58 -5.36 -21.74
CA LYS A 508 3.65 -6.46 -20.79
C LYS A 508 4.05 -7.72 -21.55
N TYR A 509 4.88 -8.54 -20.93
CA TYR A 509 5.29 -9.79 -21.50
C TYR A 509 5.23 -10.89 -20.46
N GLN A 510 4.34 -11.83 -20.66
CA GLN A 510 4.19 -13.03 -19.87
C GLN A 510 4.40 -14.24 -20.78
N PRO A 511 5.63 -14.81 -20.81
CA PRO A 511 5.94 -15.94 -21.68
C PRO A 511 5.00 -17.13 -21.42
N VAL A 512 4.48 -17.72 -22.47
CA VAL A 512 3.60 -18.89 -22.36
C VAL A 512 4.31 -20.02 -21.63
N GLY A 513 3.65 -20.61 -20.64
CA GLY A 513 4.22 -21.70 -19.83
C GLY A 513 5.24 -21.26 -18.77
N SER A 514 5.48 -19.96 -18.60
CA SER A 514 6.40 -19.42 -17.59
C SER A 514 5.64 -18.67 -16.47
N ASN A 515 6.20 -18.72 -15.26
CA ASN A 515 5.78 -17.87 -14.13
C ASN A 515 6.62 -16.58 -14.08
N SER A 516 6.82 -15.94 -15.23
CA SER A 516 7.55 -14.67 -15.32
C SER A 516 6.67 -13.59 -15.92
N LEU A 517 6.86 -12.34 -15.47
CA LEU A 517 6.18 -11.17 -15.98
C LEU A 517 7.17 -10.03 -16.13
N TYR A 518 7.24 -9.46 -17.32
CA TYR A 518 8.05 -8.29 -17.63
C TYR A 518 7.12 -7.13 -18.01
N THR A 519 7.34 -5.96 -17.46
CA THR A 519 6.58 -4.76 -17.80
C THR A 519 7.51 -3.58 -18.05
N ALA A 520 7.18 -2.81 -19.08
CA ALA A 520 7.84 -1.54 -19.39
C ALA A 520 6.77 -0.51 -19.74
N ALA A 521 6.87 0.70 -19.20
CA ALA A 521 5.93 1.76 -19.50
C ALA A 521 6.61 3.13 -19.50
N VAL A 522 6.15 4.01 -20.41
CA VAL A 522 6.44 5.45 -20.39
C VAL A 522 5.15 6.19 -20.20
N TYR A 523 5.18 7.28 -19.41
CA TYR A 523 3.99 8.04 -19.06
C TYR A 523 4.24 9.54 -19.04
N ASP A 524 3.16 10.30 -19.27
CA ASP A 524 3.07 11.75 -19.09
C ASP A 524 1.78 12.09 -18.33
N ILE A 525 1.94 12.60 -17.12
CA ILE A 525 0.85 12.99 -16.20
C ILE A 525 0.83 14.51 -16.06
N ARG A 526 -0.35 15.11 -16.13
CA ARG A 526 -0.58 16.51 -15.79
C ARG A 526 -1.67 16.63 -14.73
N GLU A 527 -1.38 17.38 -13.68
CA GLU A 527 -2.33 17.73 -12.61
C GLU A 527 -2.58 19.23 -12.61
N GLN A 528 -3.85 19.62 -12.60
CA GLN A 528 -4.31 21.01 -12.63
C GLN A 528 -5.13 21.36 -11.39
N ASN A 529 -5.31 22.67 -11.15
CA ASN A 529 -6.02 23.22 -9.99
C ASN A 529 -5.31 22.95 -8.66
N ARG A 530 -3.99 22.75 -8.67
CA ARG A 530 -3.21 22.56 -7.47
C ARG A 530 -3.24 23.82 -6.61
N ARG A 531 -3.39 23.66 -5.31
CA ARG A 531 -3.30 24.75 -4.35
C ARG A 531 -1.87 25.27 -4.26
N MET A 532 -1.71 26.57 -4.26
CA MET A 532 -0.43 27.27 -4.08
C MET A 532 -0.63 28.49 -3.17
N PRO A 533 0.40 28.93 -2.43
CA PRO A 533 0.32 30.15 -1.63
C PRO A 533 -0.11 31.36 -2.47
N ASP A 534 -0.98 32.21 -1.94
CA ASP A 534 -1.33 33.48 -2.56
C ASP A 534 -0.18 34.49 -2.31
N PRO A 535 0.45 35.06 -3.37
CA PRO A 535 1.51 36.03 -3.20
C PRO A 535 1.07 37.33 -2.50
N LEU A 536 -0.23 37.63 -2.50
CA LEU A 536 -0.82 38.85 -1.94
C LEU A 536 -1.40 38.66 -0.53
N ASP A 537 -1.61 37.42 -0.11
CA ASP A 537 -2.15 37.09 1.21
C ASP A 537 -1.60 35.74 1.70
N ALA A 538 -0.65 35.78 2.63
CA ALA A 538 -0.01 34.59 3.19
C ALA A 538 -0.97 33.60 3.88
N MET A 539 -2.18 34.05 4.23
CA MET A 539 -3.23 33.22 4.85
C MET A 539 -4.20 32.66 3.82
N ASN A 540 -4.07 33.02 2.54
CA ASN A 540 -4.91 32.54 1.44
C ASN A 540 -4.16 31.53 0.57
N THR A 541 -4.95 30.78 -0.22
CA THR A 541 -4.43 29.81 -1.19
C THR A 541 -5.14 30.02 -2.52
N LEU A 542 -4.40 30.07 -3.61
CA LEU A 542 -4.92 30.10 -4.98
C LEU A 542 -4.95 28.67 -5.55
N GLN A 543 -5.87 28.41 -6.48
CA GLN A 543 -5.95 27.15 -7.22
C GLN A 543 -5.61 27.34 -8.71
N SER A 544 -4.44 27.83 -9.00
CA SER A 544 -3.94 28.01 -10.37
C SER A 544 -2.72 27.14 -10.68
N GLY A 545 -2.30 26.30 -9.73
CA GLY A 545 -1.13 25.44 -9.87
C GLY A 545 -1.33 24.33 -10.90
N GLU A 546 -0.27 24.02 -11.65
CA GLU A 546 -0.19 22.89 -12.56
C GLU A 546 1.14 22.18 -12.37
N THR A 547 1.11 20.85 -12.32
CA THR A 547 2.32 20.02 -12.26
C THR A 547 2.32 18.99 -13.39
N ARG A 548 3.53 18.59 -13.79
CA ARG A 548 3.76 17.51 -14.74
C ARG A 548 4.68 16.48 -14.13
N ALA A 549 4.37 15.20 -14.32
CA ALA A 549 5.25 14.08 -14.04
C ALA A 549 5.34 13.20 -15.29
N ARG A 550 6.54 12.85 -15.69
CA ARG A 550 6.79 11.92 -16.80
C ARG A 550 7.92 11.00 -16.45
N GLY A 551 7.91 9.80 -17.02
CA GLY A 551 8.95 8.84 -16.67
C GLY A 551 8.92 7.56 -17.45
N LEU A 552 9.85 6.70 -17.07
CA LEU A 552 10.00 5.32 -17.52
C LEU A 552 9.96 4.39 -16.32
N GLU A 553 9.23 3.32 -16.43
CA GLU A 553 9.18 2.23 -15.45
C GLU A 553 9.50 0.91 -16.11
N LEU A 554 10.38 0.13 -15.49
CA LEU A 554 10.72 -1.23 -15.85
C LEU A 554 10.53 -2.12 -14.62
N GLU A 555 9.85 -3.25 -14.79
CA GLU A 555 9.68 -4.24 -13.74
C GLU A 555 9.78 -5.64 -14.35
N ALA A 556 10.58 -6.50 -13.76
CA ALA A 556 10.75 -7.89 -14.15
C ALA A 556 10.56 -8.76 -12.90
N LEU A 557 9.57 -9.65 -12.95
CA LEU A 557 9.34 -10.72 -11.98
C LEU A 557 9.65 -12.02 -12.71
N VAL A 558 10.73 -12.69 -12.36
CA VAL A 558 11.28 -13.80 -13.16
C VAL A 558 11.40 -15.05 -12.30
N ALA A 559 10.70 -16.11 -12.67
CA ALA A 559 11.00 -17.45 -12.23
C ALA A 559 12.13 -18.00 -13.11
N VAL A 560 13.38 -17.85 -12.66
CA VAL A 560 14.58 -18.30 -13.40
C VAL A 560 14.61 -19.82 -13.47
N THR A 561 14.28 -20.46 -12.38
CA THR A 561 14.00 -21.91 -12.25
C THR A 561 12.81 -22.08 -11.28
N PRO A 562 12.26 -23.28 -11.10
CA PRO A 562 11.22 -23.52 -10.07
C PRO A 562 11.67 -23.12 -8.66
N ASP A 563 12.97 -23.08 -8.39
CA ASP A 563 13.55 -22.79 -7.09
C ASP A 563 14.26 -21.43 -7.00
N TRP A 564 14.26 -20.65 -8.09
CA TRP A 564 14.97 -19.38 -8.10
C TRP A 564 14.11 -18.25 -8.69
N ASP A 565 13.72 -17.34 -7.83
CA ASP A 565 12.95 -16.14 -8.17
C ASP A 565 13.85 -14.90 -8.20
N LEU A 566 13.65 -14.03 -9.18
CA LEU A 566 14.35 -12.76 -9.31
C LEU A 566 13.36 -11.63 -9.57
N ILE A 567 13.52 -10.52 -8.85
CA ILE A 567 12.81 -9.26 -9.09
C ILE A 567 13.82 -8.20 -9.48
N GLY A 568 13.58 -7.50 -10.58
CA GLY A 568 14.35 -6.35 -11.01
C GLY A 568 13.43 -5.17 -11.29
N THR A 569 13.73 -3.99 -10.74
CA THR A 569 12.95 -2.78 -11.00
C THR A 569 13.86 -1.59 -11.29
N TYR A 570 13.39 -0.74 -12.19
CA TYR A 570 13.98 0.58 -12.41
C TYR A 570 12.87 1.59 -12.69
N SER A 571 13.02 2.79 -12.18
CA SER A 571 12.15 3.91 -12.51
C SER A 571 12.93 5.21 -12.64
N TYR A 572 12.61 5.94 -13.69
CA TYR A 572 12.99 7.32 -13.89
C TYR A 572 11.74 8.20 -13.81
N THR A 573 11.77 9.25 -12.98
CA THR A 573 10.63 10.15 -12.77
C THR A 573 11.09 11.60 -12.79
N ASP A 574 10.71 12.33 -13.82
CA ASP A 574 10.93 13.78 -13.95
C ASP A 574 9.64 14.52 -13.55
N THR A 575 9.74 15.40 -12.56
CA THR A 575 8.59 16.17 -12.08
C THR A 575 8.88 17.66 -12.11
N THR A 576 7.88 18.45 -12.57
CA THR A 576 8.04 19.90 -12.69
C THR A 576 6.75 20.61 -12.30
N VAL A 577 6.85 21.68 -11.53
CA VAL A 577 5.76 22.64 -11.30
C VAL A 577 5.68 23.57 -12.51
N ILE A 578 4.69 23.34 -13.39
CA ILE A 578 4.49 24.14 -14.62
C ILE A 578 3.94 25.51 -14.28
N LYS A 579 2.96 25.56 -13.37
CA LYS A 579 2.41 26.80 -12.81
C LYS A 579 2.41 26.69 -11.30
N GLY A 580 2.90 27.71 -10.63
CA GLY A 580 3.05 27.73 -9.19
C GLY A 580 3.37 29.13 -8.69
N SER A 581 3.65 29.25 -7.39
CA SER A 581 4.22 30.48 -6.85
C SER A 581 5.61 30.75 -7.47
N PRO A 582 6.11 31.99 -7.46
CA PRO A 582 7.45 32.29 -7.97
C PRO A 582 8.57 31.45 -7.33
N ALA A 583 8.35 30.97 -6.11
CA ALA A 583 9.30 30.11 -5.39
C ALA A 583 9.27 28.65 -5.88
N GLU A 584 8.17 28.20 -6.46
CA GLU A 584 7.91 26.80 -6.85
C GLU A 584 7.96 26.57 -8.36
N GLN A 585 7.60 27.60 -9.18
CA GLN A 585 7.52 27.43 -10.63
C GLN A 585 8.86 27.03 -11.24
N GLY A 586 8.84 26.02 -12.12
CA GLY A 586 10.00 25.43 -12.72
C GLY A 586 10.79 24.49 -11.80
N LYS A 587 10.35 24.31 -10.52
CA LYS A 587 10.99 23.45 -9.54
C LYS A 587 10.44 22.02 -9.56
N ARG A 588 11.22 21.09 -8.99
CA ARG A 588 10.83 19.70 -8.81
C ARG A 588 9.83 19.55 -7.67
N LEU A 589 9.00 18.50 -7.75
CA LEU A 589 8.16 18.14 -6.60
C LEU A 589 9.02 17.61 -5.44
N ALA A 590 8.60 17.94 -4.21
CA ALA A 590 9.30 17.49 -3.01
C ALA A 590 9.29 15.97 -2.87
N SER A 591 10.41 15.42 -2.41
CA SER A 591 10.54 14.01 -2.04
C SER A 591 10.30 13.01 -3.19
N VAL A 592 10.61 13.41 -4.43
CA VAL A 592 10.53 12.56 -5.61
C VAL A 592 11.94 12.33 -6.15
N PRO A 593 12.53 11.14 -5.96
CA PRO A 593 13.80 10.77 -6.58
C PRO A 593 13.65 10.65 -8.10
N GLU A 594 14.62 11.16 -8.86
CA GLU A 594 14.61 10.99 -10.32
C GLU A 594 14.86 9.53 -10.74
N ASN A 595 15.73 8.84 -10.02
CA ASN A 595 16.12 7.46 -10.34
C ASN A 595 15.94 6.59 -9.11
N MET A 596 15.28 5.46 -9.27
CA MET A 596 15.22 4.39 -8.29
C MET A 596 15.45 3.05 -8.98
N ALA A 597 16.15 2.14 -8.32
CA ALA A 597 16.38 0.79 -8.83
C ALA A 597 16.38 -0.20 -7.66
N SER A 598 15.89 -1.40 -7.89
CA SER A 598 16.01 -2.47 -6.92
C SER A 598 16.14 -3.82 -7.58
N VAL A 599 16.84 -4.74 -6.88
CA VAL A 599 16.94 -6.14 -7.26
C VAL A 599 16.71 -6.95 -5.99
N TRP A 600 15.89 -7.99 -6.09
CA TRP A 600 15.70 -9.03 -5.07
C TRP A 600 15.85 -10.38 -5.72
N SER A 601 16.63 -11.28 -5.10
CA SER A 601 16.80 -12.65 -5.53
C SER A 601 16.53 -13.59 -4.38
N GLN A 602 15.76 -14.65 -4.63
CA GLN A 602 15.51 -15.72 -3.67
C GLN A 602 15.78 -17.06 -4.32
N HIS A 603 16.57 -17.89 -3.64
CA HIS A 603 16.90 -19.23 -4.08
C HIS A 603 16.57 -20.26 -3.00
N ARG A 604 15.86 -21.33 -3.38
CA ARG A 604 15.58 -22.51 -2.57
C ARG A 604 16.54 -23.62 -2.96
N PHE A 605 17.10 -24.34 -2.00
CA PHE A 605 18.13 -25.35 -2.27
C PHE A 605 18.19 -26.43 -1.19
N SER A 606 18.96 -27.49 -1.49
CA SER A 606 19.28 -28.57 -0.56
C SER A 606 20.78 -28.60 -0.28
N ILE A 607 21.16 -29.03 0.91
CA ILE A 607 22.56 -29.27 1.34
C ILE A 607 22.70 -30.76 1.62
N GLY A 608 23.35 -31.50 0.74
CA GLY A 608 23.35 -32.95 0.76
C GLY A 608 21.92 -33.49 0.67
N ASP A 609 21.52 -34.35 1.59
CA ASP A 609 20.18 -34.96 1.65
C ASP A 609 19.16 -34.08 2.39
N ILE A 610 19.55 -32.92 2.92
CA ILE A 610 18.68 -32.03 3.67
C ILE A 610 18.14 -30.96 2.73
N SER A 611 16.83 -31.00 2.47
CA SER A 611 16.09 -30.00 1.66
C SER A 611 15.45 -28.93 2.53
N GLY A 612 14.93 -27.88 1.89
CA GLY A 612 14.12 -26.85 2.55
C GLY A 612 14.86 -25.56 2.93
N PHE A 613 16.13 -25.42 2.55
CA PHE A 613 16.85 -24.16 2.72
C PHE A 613 16.41 -23.12 1.70
N SER A 614 16.39 -21.87 2.13
CA SER A 614 16.22 -20.73 1.23
C SER A 614 17.10 -19.56 1.64
N VAL A 615 17.57 -18.82 0.66
CA VAL A 615 18.32 -17.57 0.85
C VAL A 615 17.74 -16.49 -0.03
N GLY A 616 17.56 -15.30 0.52
CA GLY A 616 17.15 -14.10 -0.20
C GLY A 616 18.15 -12.97 0.00
N ALA A 617 18.37 -12.19 -1.02
CA ALA A 617 19.18 -10.97 -0.95
C ALA A 617 18.59 -9.89 -1.84
N GLY A 618 18.62 -8.66 -1.35
CA GLY A 618 18.11 -7.52 -2.06
C GLY A 618 18.99 -6.29 -1.95
N VAL A 619 18.99 -5.50 -3.02
CA VAL A 619 19.63 -4.18 -3.05
C VAL A 619 18.62 -3.16 -3.55
N ARG A 620 18.50 -2.05 -2.82
CA ARG A 620 17.61 -0.94 -3.17
C ARG A 620 18.42 0.36 -3.29
N TYR A 621 18.36 0.97 -4.45
CA TYR A 621 18.90 2.31 -4.68
C TYR A 621 17.77 3.32 -4.79
N VAL A 622 17.85 4.36 -4.01
CA VAL A 622 16.99 5.54 -4.06
C VAL A 622 17.85 6.74 -4.37
N GLY A 623 17.63 7.35 -5.50
CA GLY A 623 18.36 8.52 -5.96
C GLY A 623 18.11 9.76 -5.10
N THR A 624 18.82 10.83 -5.39
CA THR A 624 18.62 12.11 -4.73
C THR A 624 17.22 12.66 -5.01
N SER A 625 16.63 13.34 -4.01
CA SER A 625 15.40 14.09 -4.16
C SER A 625 15.56 15.52 -3.64
N TRP A 626 14.60 16.37 -3.94
CA TRP A 626 14.63 17.77 -3.58
C TRP A 626 13.56 18.14 -2.57
N ASP A 627 13.71 19.30 -1.95
CA ASP A 627 12.83 19.84 -0.92
C ASP A 627 11.53 20.49 -1.48
N GLY A 628 11.36 20.54 -2.81
CA GLY A 628 10.25 21.23 -3.48
C GLY A 628 10.54 22.69 -3.85
N ALA A 629 11.68 23.22 -3.40
CA ALA A 629 12.15 24.57 -3.75
C ALA A 629 13.52 24.54 -4.47
N ASP A 630 14.05 23.36 -4.75
CA ASP A 630 15.35 23.07 -5.32
C ASP A 630 16.53 23.72 -4.55
N ARG A 631 16.40 23.86 -3.22
CA ARG A 631 17.42 24.45 -2.34
C ARG A 631 18.22 23.39 -1.62
N LEU A 632 17.55 22.34 -1.15
CA LEU A 632 18.17 21.25 -0.42
C LEU A 632 17.95 19.91 -1.11
N LYS A 633 19.04 19.20 -1.32
CA LYS A 633 19.05 17.81 -1.76
C LYS A 633 19.00 16.86 -0.58
N THR A 634 18.03 15.95 -0.57
CA THR A 634 18.14 14.72 0.22
C THR A 634 19.12 13.79 -0.49
N PRO A 635 20.18 13.31 0.16
CA PRO A 635 21.17 12.43 -0.46
C PRO A 635 20.57 11.12 -0.96
N SER A 636 21.18 10.53 -2.00
CA SER A 636 20.85 9.17 -2.41
C SER A 636 21.28 8.15 -1.37
N THR A 637 20.60 7.00 -1.38
CA THR A 637 20.96 5.89 -0.50
C THR A 637 20.87 4.56 -1.25
N THR A 638 21.78 3.64 -0.88
CA THR A 638 21.71 2.23 -1.27
C THR A 638 21.60 1.41 -0.01
N LEU A 639 20.63 0.51 0.05
CA LEU A 639 20.34 -0.35 1.19
C LEU A 639 20.42 -1.80 0.74
N VAL A 640 20.88 -2.67 1.63
CA VAL A 640 20.97 -4.11 1.42
C VAL A 640 20.02 -4.80 2.38
N ASP A 641 19.24 -5.74 1.87
CA ASP A 641 18.33 -6.60 2.65
C ASP A 641 18.71 -8.05 2.45
N ALA A 642 18.42 -8.91 3.42
CA ALA A 642 18.73 -10.34 3.35
C ALA A 642 17.65 -11.19 4.04
N MET A 643 17.54 -12.44 3.61
CA MET A 643 16.66 -13.45 4.22
C MET A 643 17.37 -14.80 4.24
N LEU A 644 17.21 -15.53 5.34
CA LEU A 644 17.55 -16.94 5.47
C LEU A 644 16.31 -17.70 5.90
N GLY A 645 16.02 -18.79 5.23
CA GLY A 645 14.86 -19.63 5.56
C GLY A 645 15.24 -21.11 5.65
N TYR A 646 14.51 -21.83 6.49
CA TYR A 646 14.58 -23.28 6.58
C TYR A 646 13.19 -23.85 6.81
N ARG A 647 12.74 -24.74 5.92
CA ARG A 647 11.48 -25.46 6.02
C ARG A 647 11.75 -26.93 6.33
N TYR A 648 11.15 -27.41 7.40
CA TYR A 648 11.21 -28.80 7.80
C TYR A 648 9.82 -29.30 8.17
N GLN A 649 9.28 -30.23 7.38
CA GLN A 649 7.89 -30.69 7.52
C GLN A 649 6.92 -29.50 7.60
N ASN A 650 6.21 -29.36 8.71
CA ASN A 650 5.24 -28.30 8.96
C ASN A 650 5.86 -27.00 9.54
N TRP A 651 7.15 -27.02 9.86
CA TRP A 651 7.86 -25.87 10.41
C TRP A 651 8.50 -25.02 9.32
N ASN A 652 8.36 -23.72 9.46
CA ASN A 652 9.07 -22.75 8.63
C ASN A 652 9.76 -21.70 9.53
N LEU A 653 11.09 -21.69 9.50
CA LEU A 653 11.90 -20.71 10.18
C LEU A 653 12.43 -19.71 9.15
N THR A 654 12.25 -18.42 9.40
CA THR A 654 12.76 -17.34 8.54
C THR A 654 13.45 -16.29 9.38
N LEU A 655 14.61 -15.83 8.96
CA LEU A 655 15.31 -14.68 9.50
C LEU A 655 15.39 -13.59 8.42
N ASN A 656 14.72 -12.49 8.63
CA ASN A 656 14.77 -11.31 7.74
C ASN A 656 15.65 -10.22 8.35
N ALA A 657 16.47 -9.62 7.50
CA ALA A 657 17.29 -8.45 7.82
C ALA A 657 17.05 -7.34 6.79
N THR A 658 16.53 -6.21 7.21
CA THR A 658 16.40 -5.02 6.35
C THR A 658 17.41 -3.96 6.77
N ASN A 659 17.97 -3.22 5.81
CA ASN A 659 19.10 -2.31 6.03
C ASN A 659 20.25 -3.03 6.78
N LEU A 660 20.73 -4.13 6.21
CA LEU A 660 21.69 -5.05 6.83
C LEU A 660 22.97 -4.35 7.36
N GLU A 661 23.40 -3.30 6.67
CA GLU A 661 24.59 -2.49 7.04
C GLU A 661 24.33 -1.52 8.19
N ASP A 662 23.10 -1.42 8.69
CA ASP A 662 22.67 -0.45 9.71
C ASP A 662 22.97 1.01 9.32
N LYS A 663 22.77 1.33 8.06
CA LYS A 663 23.06 2.65 7.52
C LYS A 663 22.09 3.70 8.08
N THR A 664 22.60 4.79 8.61
CA THR A 664 21.80 5.97 8.94
C THR A 664 21.63 6.80 7.68
N TYR A 665 20.40 7.04 7.27
CA TYR A 665 20.08 7.78 6.06
C TYR A 665 18.82 8.64 6.28
N TYR A 666 18.60 9.59 5.37
CA TYR A 666 17.44 10.47 5.40
C TYR A 666 16.56 10.18 4.18
N THR A 667 15.27 9.96 4.42
CA THR A 667 14.34 9.65 3.35
C THR A 667 13.88 10.90 2.62
N THR A 668 13.66 11.98 3.35
CA THR A 668 13.18 13.27 2.83
C THR A 668 13.65 14.41 3.70
N CYS A 669 14.03 15.53 3.06
CA CYS A 669 14.20 16.82 3.69
C CYS A 669 13.28 17.84 3.01
N LEU A 670 12.55 18.63 3.78
CA LEU A 670 11.54 19.56 3.28
C LEU A 670 11.99 21.02 3.37
N ALA A 671 11.47 21.87 2.47
CA ALA A 671 11.74 23.32 2.48
C ALA A 671 11.34 24.03 3.79
N ARG A 672 10.44 23.41 4.57
CA ARG A 672 10.07 23.93 5.90
C ARG A 672 11.17 23.77 6.95
N GLY A 673 12.28 23.05 6.65
CA GLY A 673 13.51 23.05 7.47
C GLY A 673 13.84 21.74 8.17
N ASP A 674 13.05 20.69 8.01
CA ASP A 674 13.22 19.41 8.67
C ASP A 674 13.55 18.25 7.72
N CYS A 675 14.19 17.21 8.27
CA CYS A 675 14.48 15.94 7.62
C CYS A 675 13.84 14.78 8.36
N PHE A 676 13.55 13.71 7.61
CA PHE A 676 12.99 12.46 8.10
C PHE A 676 14.07 11.37 8.04
N ILE A 677 14.27 10.69 9.15
CA ILE A 677 15.26 9.61 9.28
C ILE A 677 14.64 8.31 8.72
N GLY A 678 15.45 7.57 7.96
CA GLY A 678 15.06 6.27 7.44
C GLY A 678 15.13 5.16 8.50
N ASN A 679 14.61 3.99 8.12
CA ASN A 679 14.59 2.82 8.99
C ASN A 679 16.01 2.29 9.22
N ARG A 680 16.39 2.10 10.47
CA ARG A 680 17.62 1.44 10.89
C ARG A 680 17.51 -0.06 10.61
N ARG A 681 18.60 -0.79 10.81
CA ARG A 681 18.60 -2.25 10.65
C ARG A 681 17.50 -2.88 11.49
N THR A 682 16.64 -3.64 10.81
CA THR A 682 15.59 -4.43 11.43
C THR A 682 15.88 -5.91 11.20
N LEU A 683 16.03 -6.67 12.29
CA LEU A 683 16.22 -8.11 12.28
C LEU A 683 15.01 -8.76 12.90
N VAL A 684 14.35 -9.66 12.19
CA VAL A 684 13.16 -10.39 12.68
C VAL A 684 13.31 -11.87 12.35
N GLY A 685 13.30 -12.70 13.39
CA GLY A 685 13.13 -14.13 13.28
C GLY A 685 11.66 -14.49 13.36
N THR A 686 11.18 -15.30 12.43
CA THR A 686 9.81 -15.79 12.35
C THR A 686 9.82 -17.31 12.37
N LEU A 687 9.10 -17.91 13.30
CA LEU A 687 8.84 -19.35 13.36
C LEU A 687 7.36 -19.56 13.07
N ALA A 688 7.03 -20.26 12.00
CA ALA A 688 5.67 -20.63 11.64
C ALA A 688 5.48 -22.15 11.69
N TYR A 689 4.32 -22.59 12.15
CA TYR A 689 3.90 -23.99 12.13
C TYR A 689 2.56 -24.09 11.38
N ASN A 690 2.50 -24.98 10.39
CA ASN A 690 1.32 -25.25 9.58
C ASN A 690 0.73 -26.61 9.97
N PHE A 691 -0.58 -26.62 10.31
CA PHE A 691 -1.31 -27.83 10.72
C PHE A 691 -1.99 -28.48 9.53
#